data_72cb0d4fed5df69eebb3722d64293272
#
_entry.id   72cb0d4fed5df69eebb3722d64293272
#
_cell.length_a   1.000
_cell.length_b   1.000
_cell.length_c   1.000
_cell.angle_alpha   90.00
_cell.angle_beta   90.00
_cell.angle_gamma   90.00
#
_symmetry.space_group_name_H-M   'P 1'
#
loop_
_entity.id
_entity.type
_entity.pdbx_description
1 polymer ?
#
loop_
_entity_poly.entity_id
_entity_poly.type
_entity_poly.pdbx_seq_one_letter_code
_entity_poly.pdbx_strand_id
1 'polypeptide(L)'
;ARKHYRNTRSLGAGEMWMWHIGGGSGLQLTQRRNWEQNSAEPELSPDGRYLYWSEDITPGGGFQYNRDPYPGIYAIRRLDRETGETEMFIRGPGGAARPVISPDGKTLAYVKRVGLKSVLALHDIESGKERILYDRLDHDQQEVWAIFGVYPRFSWTPDGKSIVIWAGGRLNRVDVQTGEARVIPFRAHVTQWIAEAVRFAQEVAPDSFDVRMLRWVTVSPDGRSVVYNALGKLWIKELPNGEPRRLTNDDRRFELYPAWSPDGRRIVFTTWDDEELGAVWTIRVDGKERKKLTTRPGHYVEPAFSPDGRTVVYRRIGGHDSRSPYYGRDAGIYLVPADGGESTLVTSQGSRPRFDRTGERVFLFSFEQGKRALVSVDRHGDHRVVHLTSDNATDIVPSPDERYVAIHERFHVHVAPFPKTGQPVTIGPNENEYPMAQVSRDAGFYLHWSADSRRLYWSLGPELYQRDLAETFAFFEGASAEGLKAAPESEGLFIGFRAPTAKPSGAVALVGARVITMRGDEVLENATVVVEGNRITAVGPASQVAVPQGAKVIDVAGKTIMPGIIDVHAHIGVGNSGILAREHWPFHVNLAFGVTTMPFGRPRCCDMPFCSSTPEEWKAMVSETVNSPWSVVPPVFIGSIFSRPCRPSHMQRS
;
A
#
# COMPACT_ATOMS: atom_id res chain seq x y z
N ALA A 1 -14.34 9.42 31.47
CA ALA A 1 -12.99 9.25 30.95
C ALA A 1 -12.96 8.10 29.93
N ARG A 2 -12.07 8.15 29.00
CA ARG A 2 -11.95 7.20 27.88
C ARG A 2 -10.84 6.19 28.15
N LYS A 3 -11.16 4.89 28.30
CA LYS A 3 -10.17 3.86 28.66
C LYS A 3 -9.27 3.46 27.48
N HIS A 4 -9.83 3.32 26.29
CA HIS A 4 -9.11 2.88 25.11
C HIS A 4 -8.88 4.05 24.15
N TYR A 5 -8.22 5.09 24.65
CA TYR A 5 -7.72 6.12 23.76
C TYR A 5 -6.42 5.64 23.13
N ARG A 6 -6.42 5.50 21.84
CA ARG A 6 -5.26 5.09 21.07
C ARG A 6 -5.09 6.03 19.89
N ASN A 7 -3.86 6.31 19.58
CA ASN A 7 -3.50 7.26 18.53
C ASN A 7 -3.35 6.61 17.14
N THR A 8 -3.86 5.39 16.97
CA THR A 8 -3.85 4.70 15.69
C THR A 8 -5.18 3.98 15.46
N ARG A 9 -5.60 3.91 14.21
CA ARG A 9 -6.84 3.26 13.76
C ARG A 9 -6.93 1.79 14.19
N SER A 10 -5.82 1.07 14.12
CA SER A 10 -5.74 -0.36 14.45
C SER A 10 -6.06 -0.70 15.91
N LEU A 11 -6.18 0.31 16.77
CA LEU A 11 -6.33 0.11 18.21
C LEU A 11 -7.76 0.34 18.71
N GLY A 12 -8.69 0.63 17.79
CA GLY A 12 -10.13 0.70 18.03
C GLY A 12 -10.65 2.05 18.54
N ALA A 13 -11.94 2.25 18.38
CA ALA A 13 -12.67 3.41 18.82
C ALA A 13 -12.72 3.53 20.36
N GLY A 14 -12.83 4.76 20.85
CA GLY A 14 -12.94 5.03 22.28
C GLY A 14 -14.36 4.81 22.81
N GLU A 15 -14.44 4.64 24.13
CA GLU A 15 -15.68 4.47 24.88
C GLU A 15 -15.66 5.29 26.15
N MET A 16 -16.82 5.55 26.75
CA MET A 16 -16.95 6.25 28.02
C MET A 16 -16.67 5.29 29.18
N TRP A 17 -15.80 5.70 30.07
CA TRP A 17 -15.44 4.98 31.26
C TRP A 17 -15.42 5.92 32.48
N MET A 18 -15.77 5.40 33.63
CA MET A 18 -15.73 6.10 34.91
C MET A 18 -14.74 5.40 35.84
N TRP A 19 -13.88 6.16 36.51
CA TRP A 19 -12.96 5.69 37.53
C TRP A 19 -13.24 6.35 38.85
N HIS A 20 -13.16 5.58 39.90
CA HIS A 20 -13.14 6.13 41.24
C HIS A 20 -11.76 6.72 41.55
N ILE A 21 -11.71 7.85 42.23
CA ILE A 21 -10.46 8.55 42.58
C ILE A 21 -9.55 7.70 43.49
N GLY A 22 -10.12 6.80 44.27
CA GLY A 22 -9.41 5.86 45.13
C GLY A 22 -8.83 4.63 44.42
N GLY A 23 -8.94 4.53 43.09
CA GLY A 23 -8.39 3.44 42.29
C GLY A 23 -9.44 2.52 41.67
N GLY A 24 -8.99 1.35 41.23
CA GLY A 24 -9.79 0.36 40.51
C GLY A 24 -9.58 0.36 39.01
N SER A 25 -10.12 -0.66 38.31
CA SER A 25 -9.95 -0.84 36.85
C SER A 25 -10.89 0.01 35.98
N GLY A 26 -11.83 0.72 36.62
CA GLY A 26 -12.84 1.55 35.95
C GLY A 26 -14.10 0.76 35.55
N LEU A 27 -15.20 1.50 35.43
CA LEU A 27 -16.50 1.01 34.98
C LEU A 27 -16.76 1.51 33.55
N GLN A 28 -17.10 0.59 32.64
CA GLN A 28 -17.48 0.91 31.29
C GLN A 28 -18.93 1.41 31.27
N LEU A 29 -19.18 2.57 30.66
CA LEU A 29 -20.49 3.21 30.58
C LEU A 29 -21.13 3.09 29.19
N THR A 30 -20.33 2.90 28.16
CA THR A 30 -20.82 2.74 26.78
C THR A 30 -20.24 1.49 26.15
N GLN A 31 -20.97 0.93 25.18
CA GLN A 31 -20.52 -0.18 24.37
C GLN A 31 -20.49 0.29 22.90
N ARG A 32 -19.33 0.31 22.30
CA ARG A 32 -19.14 0.68 20.89
C ARG A 32 -19.83 -0.30 19.95
N ARG A 33 -20.36 0.20 18.85
CA ARG A 33 -20.99 -0.63 17.81
C ARG A 33 -19.98 -1.50 17.05
N ASN A 34 -18.79 -0.96 16.82
CA ASN A 34 -17.69 -1.61 16.09
C ASN A 34 -16.34 -0.96 16.46
N TRP A 35 -15.27 -1.40 15.80
CA TRP A 35 -13.92 -0.93 16.09
C TRP A 35 -13.61 0.50 15.62
N GLU A 36 -14.44 1.11 14.78
CA GLU A 36 -14.16 2.36 14.12
C GLU A 36 -15.04 3.53 14.53
N GLN A 37 -16.28 3.28 14.98
CA GLN A 37 -17.17 4.33 15.44
C GLN A 37 -16.86 4.73 16.88
N ASN A 38 -16.61 6.01 17.06
CA ASN A 38 -15.98 6.57 18.25
C ASN A 38 -16.99 7.22 19.19
N SER A 39 -16.86 6.95 20.49
CA SER A 39 -17.47 7.73 21.56
C SER A 39 -16.37 8.49 22.31
N ALA A 40 -16.47 9.82 22.37
CA ALA A 40 -15.43 10.68 22.90
C ALA A 40 -15.99 11.94 23.59
N GLU A 41 -15.12 12.72 24.19
CA GLU A 41 -15.43 14.08 24.67
C GLU A 41 -16.50 14.11 25.76
N PRO A 42 -16.31 13.38 26.89
CA PRO A 42 -17.28 13.37 27.98
C PRO A 42 -17.36 14.69 28.67
N GLU A 43 -18.60 15.06 29.04
CA GLU A 43 -18.93 16.21 29.86
C GLU A 43 -20.00 15.83 30.88
N LEU A 44 -19.85 16.23 32.13
CA LEU A 44 -20.78 15.92 33.19
C LEU A 44 -21.55 17.18 33.57
N SER A 45 -22.88 17.06 33.81
CA SER A 45 -23.68 18.17 34.35
C SER A 45 -23.20 18.60 35.73
N PRO A 46 -23.38 19.86 36.14
CA PRO A 46 -22.88 20.36 37.42
C PRO A 46 -23.42 19.59 38.63
N ASP A 47 -24.65 19.07 38.53
CA ASP A 47 -25.29 18.22 39.56
C ASP A 47 -24.81 16.77 39.53
N GLY A 48 -24.02 16.40 38.49
CA GLY A 48 -23.52 15.04 38.32
C GLY A 48 -24.54 14.03 37.81
N ARG A 49 -25.76 14.45 37.48
CA ARG A 49 -26.81 13.54 37.00
C ARG A 49 -26.60 13.11 35.54
N TYR A 50 -26.32 14.04 34.65
CA TYR A 50 -26.23 13.78 33.23
C TYR A 50 -24.79 13.71 32.72
N LEU A 51 -24.49 12.65 31.95
CA LEU A 51 -23.25 12.52 31.20
C LEU A 51 -23.54 12.75 29.72
N TYR A 52 -22.87 13.73 29.12
CA TYR A 52 -22.90 14.02 27.69
C TYR A 52 -21.63 13.54 27.04
N TRP A 53 -21.71 13.10 25.75
CA TRP A 53 -20.53 12.78 24.94
C TRP A 53 -20.81 12.90 23.46
N SER A 54 -19.75 13.04 22.66
CA SER A 54 -19.80 12.96 21.20
C SER A 54 -19.75 11.50 20.74
N GLU A 55 -20.62 11.10 19.82
CA GLU A 55 -20.65 9.75 19.25
C GLU A 55 -20.72 9.81 17.72
N ASP A 56 -19.87 9.04 17.02
CA ASP A 56 -19.97 8.84 15.57
C ASP A 56 -21.19 7.98 15.26
N ILE A 57 -22.17 8.57 14.59
CA ILE A 57 -23.44 7.94 14.24
C ILE A 57 -23.54 7.55 12.76
N THR A 58 -22.42 7.60 12.01
CA THR A 58 -22.41 7.29 10.59
C THR A 58 -23.03 5.92 10.31
N PRO A 59 -23.93 5.80 9.35
CA PRO A 59 -24.44 4.49 8.91
C PRO A 59 -23.33 3.61 8.31
N GLY A 60 -23.45 2.30 8.47
CA GLY A 60 -22.64 1.31 7.73
C GLY A 60 -21.45 0.71 8.47
N GLY A 61 -21.00 1.21 9.57
CA GLY A 61 -20.08 0.50 10.47
C GLY A 61 -18.58 0.58 10.16
N GLY A 62 -18.16 1.26 9.11
CA GLY A 62 -16.74 1.51 8.79
C GLY A 62 -16.42 2.99 8.73
N PHE A 63 -15.20 3.37 9.15
CA PHE A 63 -14.71 4.72 8.97
C PHE A 63 -14.44 5.02 7.50
N GLN A 64 -14.94 6.16 7.03
CA GLN A 64 -14.70 6.67 5.68
C GLN A 64 -14.08 8.05 5.76
N TYR A 65 -12.99 8.29 5.05
CA TYR A 65 -12.40 9.61 4.91
C TYR A 65 -13.25 10.51 4.00
N ASN A 66 -13.14 11.81 4.20
CA ASN A 66 -13.82 12.83 3.37
C ASN A 66 -15.34 12.65 3.31
N ARG A 67 -15.93 12.28 4.42
CA ARG A 67 -17.39 12.18 4.54
C ARG A 67 -18.02 13.56 4.45
N ASP A 68 -19.22 13.61 3.87
CA ASP A 68 -20.04 14.82 3.93
C ASP A 68 -20.57 15.03 5.36
N PRO A 69 -20.22 16.13 6.05
CA PRO A 69 -20.73 16.40 7.40
C PRO A 69 -22.18 16.86 7.41
N TYR A 70 -22.77 17.21 6.27
CA TYR A 70 -24.14 17.74 6.21
C TYR A 70 -25.19 16.77 6.79
N PRO A 71 -25.18 15.45 6.51
CA PRO A 71 -26.12 14.53 7.13
C PRO A 71 -25.93 14.34 8.65
N GLY A 72 -24.81 14.82 9.20
CA GLY A 72 -24.42 14.63 10.59
C GLY A 72 -23.58 13.36 10.80
N ILE A 73 -22.27 13.55 10.98
CA ILE A 73 -21.32 12.47 11.30
C ILE A 73 -21.34 12.19 12.80
N TYR A 74 -21.31 13.23 13.61
CA TYR A 74 -21.34 13.18 15.07
C TYR A 74 -22.67 13.67 15.63
N ALA A 75 -23.07 13.06 16.74
CA ALA A 75 -24.18 13.50 17.55
C ALA A 75 -23.76 13.57 19.03
N ILE A 76 -24.46 14.38 19.82
CA ILE A 76 -24.30 14.40 21.27
C ILE A 76 -25.30 13.44 21.89
N ARG A 77 -24.80 12.48 22.66
CA ARG A 77 -25.58 11.58 23.50
C ARG A 77 -25.67 12.14 24.92
N ARG A 78 -26.74 11.76 25.60
CA ARG A 78 -26.93 12.03 27.02
C ARG A 78 -27.34 10.76 27.76
N LEU A 79 -26.64 10.43 28.85
CA LEU A 79 -27.01 9.38 29.80
C LEU A 79 -27.54 10.04 31.08
N ASP A 80 -28.76 9.70 31.49
CA ASP A 80 -29.26 9.97 32.86
C ASP A 80 -28.69 8.88 33.78
N ARG A 81 -27.84 9.26 34.70
CA ARG A 81 -27.16 8.33 35.61
C ARG A 81 -28.07 7.84 36.75
N GLU A 82 -29.24 8.44 36.96
CA GLU A 82 -30.23 7.97 37.94
C GLU A 82 -31.13 6.88 37.35
N THR A 83 -31.57 7.07 36.10
CA THR A 83 -32.48 6.12 35.44
C THR A 83 -31.73 5.08 34.60
N GLY A 84 -30.50 5.37 34.15
CA GLY A 84 -29.73 4.59 33.21
C GLY A 84 -30.16 4.79 31.73
N GLU A 85 -31.12 5.67 31.48
CA GLU A 85 -31.59 5.92 30.11
C GLU A 85 -30.56 6.70 29.30
N THR A 86 -30.38 6.30 28.04
CA THR A 86 -29.50 6.98 27.08
C THR A 86 -30.29 7.45 25.88
N GLU A 87 -30.15 8.71 25.54
CA GLU A 87 -30.83 9.30 24.40
C GLU A 87 -29.87 9.98 23.42
N MET A 88 -30.36 10.19 22.20
CA MET A 88 -29.75 11.07 21.21
C MET A 88 -30.14 12.50 21.50
N PHE A 89 -29.30 13.27 22.19
CA PHE A 89 -29.67 14.57 22.73
C PHE A 89 -29.62 15.68 21.67
N ILE A 90 -28.50 15.78 20.91
CA ILE A 90 -28.38 16.73 19.79
C ILE A 90 -27.88 16.00 18.56
N ARG A 91 -28.63 16.15 17.46
CA ARG A 91 -28.27 15.60 16.13
C ARG A 91 -28.79 16.52 15.03
N GLY A 92 -28.31 16.33 13.83
CA GLY A 92 -28.85 17.01 12.65
C GLY A 92 -27.77 17.48 11.70
N PRO A 93 -28.16 18.32 10.74
CA PRO A 93 -27.23 18.83 9.70
C PRO A 93 -26.01 19.52 10.31
N GLY A 94 -24.84 19.16 9.80
CA GLY A 94 -23.55 19.65 10.26
C GLY A 94 -22.98 18.94 11.49
N GLY A 95 -23.68 17.94 12.02
CA GLY A 95 -23.27 17.17 13.19
C GLY A 95 -23.31 17.97 14.50
N ALA A 96 -22.95 17.32 15.60
CA ALA A 96 -22.79 17.95 16.91
C ALA A 96 -21.68 17.22 17.68
N ALA A 97 -20.68 17.96 18.15
CA ALA A 97 -19.52 17.39 18.84
C ALA A 97 -18.97 18.33 19.91
N ARG A 98 -18.16 17.81 20.81
CA ARG A 98 -17.52 18.56 21.88
C ARG A 98 -18.53 19.29 22.78
N PRO A 99 -19.42 18.55 23.48
CA PRO A 99 -20.35 19.17 24.44
C PRO A 99 -19.60 19.77 25.63
N VAL A 100 -20.00 20.95 26.06
CA VAL A 100 -19.53 21.60 27.29
C VAL A 100 -20.71 22.34 27.96
N ILE A 101 -21.10 21.88 29.12
CA ILE A 101 -22.27 22.44 29.86
C ILE A 101 -21.90 23.72 30.57
N SER A 102 -22.82 24.66 30.63
CA SER A 102 -22.70 25.91 31.45
C SER A 102 -22.66 25.61 32.94
N PRO A 103 -22.06 26.50 33.75
CA PRO A 103 -21.98 26.31 35.20
C PRO A 103 -23.33 26.19 35.91
N ASP A 104 -24.38 26.79 35.36
CA ASP A 104 -25.75 26.71 35.87
C ASP A 104 -26.54 25.51 35.37
N GLY A 105 -25.91 24.68 34.47
CA GLY A 105 -26.52 23.48 33.91
C GLY A 105 -27.61 23.70 32.86
N LYS A 106 -27.86 24.94 32.42
CA LYS A 106 -29.00 25.27 31.55
C LYS A 106 -28.68 25.35 30.09
N THR A 107 -27.41 25.56 29.73
CA THR A 107 -27.00 25.73 28.33
C THR A 107 -25.86 24.78 27.98
N LEU A 108 -26.00 24.04 26.88
CA LEU A 108 -24.93 23.22 26.33
C LEU A 108 -24.28 23.94 25.16
N ALA A 109 -22.97 24.20 25.26
CA ALA A 109 -22.18 24.70 24.16
C ALA A 109 -21.56 23.51 23.40
N TYR A 110 -21.49 23.58 22.06
CA TYR A 110 -20.94 22.52 21.23
C TYR A 110 -20.50 23.03 19.88
N VAL A 111 -19.71 22.23 19.18
CA VAL A 111 -19.20 22.52 17.83
C VAL A 111 -20.08 21.82 16.79
N LYS A 112 -20.45 22.53 15.73
CA LYS A 112 -21.14 21.98 14.55
C LYS A 112 -20.65 22.64 13.28
N ARG A 113 -21.02 22.08 12.13
CA ARG A 113 -20.75 22.64 10.81
C ARG A 113 -21.99 23.37 10.28
N VAL A 114 -21.80 24.58 9.76
CA VAL A 114 -22.83 25.35 9.04
C VAL A 114 -22.26 25.75 7.69
N GLY A 115 -22.74 25.12 6.63
CA GLY A 115 -22.10 25.20 5.32
C GLY A 115 -20.64 24.72 5.38
N LEU A 116 -19.70 25.58 5.02
CA LEU A 116 -18.25 25.29 5.09
C LEU A 116 -17.59 25.74 6.40
N LYS A 117 -18.34 26.32 7.34
CA LYS A 117 -17.79 26.89 8.58
C LYS A 117 -18.04 25.97 9.76
N SER A 118 -17.03 25.77 10.59
CA SER A 118 -17.18 25.26 11.95
C SER A 118 -17.60 26.40 12.85
N VAL A 119 -18.64 26.18 13.65
CA VAL A 119 -19.21 27.20 14.54
C VAL A 119 -19.36 26.66 15.95
N LEU A 120 -19.29 27.57 16.94
CA LEU A 120 -19.70 27.32 18.32
C LEU A 120 -21.19 27.65 18.46
N ALA A 121 -21.98 26.65 18.76
CA ALA A 121 -23.41 26.77 18.99
C ALA A 121 -23.77 26.63 20.47
N LEU A 122 -24.83 27.27 20.88
CA LEU A 122 -25.44 27.13 22.19
C LEU A 122 -26.82 26.51 22.06
N HIS A 123 -27.10 25.51 22.90
CA HIS A 123 -28.39 24.83 23.01
C HIS A 123 -28.95 25.06 24.41
N ASP A 124 -30.13 25.70 24.51
CA ASP A 124 -30.87 25.85 25.73
C ASP A 124 -31.55 24.52 26.06
N ILE A 125 -31.26 23.95 27.21
CA ILE A 125 -31.68 22.58 27.57
C ILE A 125 -33.17 22.49 27.81
N GLU A 126 -33.79 23.53 28.38
CA GLU A 126 -35.21 23.54 28.70
C GLU A 126 -36.07 23.76 27.44
N SER A 127 -35.73 24.76 26.65
CA SER A 127 -36.55 25.14 25.50
C SER A 127 -36.19 24.41 24.22
N GLY A 128 -34.99 23.75 24.15
CA GLY A 128 -34.45 23.14 22.95
C GLY A 128 -33.98 24.15 21.89
N LYS A 129 -33.98 25.45 22.19
CA LYS A 129 -33.57 26.48 21.24
C LYS A 129 -32.08 26.47 21.03
N GLU A 130 -31.69 26.57 19.76
CA GLU A 130 -30.29 26.66 19.32
C GLU A 130 -29.98 28.06 18.79
N ARG A 131 -28.77 28.55 19.05
CA ARG A 131 -28.21 29.73 18.38
C ARG A 131 -26.73 29.59 18.16
N ILE A 132 -26.22 30.17 17.08
CA ILE A 132 -24.80 30.30 16.83
C ILE A 132 -24.25 31.42 17.70
N LEU A 133 -23.20 31.11 18.47
CA LEU A 133 -22.52 32.09 19.30
C LEU A 133 -21.32 32.71 18.59
N TYR A 134 -20.50 31.85 17.92
CA TYR A 134 -19.25 32.28 17.31
C TYR A 134 -18.97 31.47 16.03
N ASP A 135 -18.68 32.15 14.91
CA ASP A 135 -18.55 31.54 13.56
C ASP A 135 -17.14 31.60 12.96
N ARG A 136 -16.13 31.87 13.82
CA ARG A 136 -14.71 31.99 13.38
C ARG A 136 -13.83 30.88 13.97
N LEU A 137 -14.38 29.71 14.15
CA LEU A 137 -13.60 28.54 14.53
C LEU A 137 -12.72 28.08 13.36
N ASP A 138 -11.61 27.45 13.69
CA ASP A 138 -10.85 26.68 12.71
C ASP A 138 -11.69 25.48 12.25
N HIS A 139 -11.31 24.88 11.13
CA HIS A 139 -12.02 23.73 10.58
C HIS A 139 -12.02 22.56 11.58
N ASP A 140 -13.18 22.06 11.94
CA ASP A 140 -13.31 20.88 12.78
C ASP A 140 -12.94 19.61 12.02
N GLN A 141 -12.71 18.52 12.73
CA GLN A 141 -12.18 17.27 12.16
C GLN A 141 -13.23 16.15 12.05
N GLN A 142 -14.49 16.49 11.76
CA GLN A 142 -15.55 15.49 11.64
C GLN A 142 -15.30 14.49 10.50
N GLU A 143 -14.73 14.94 9.38
CA GLU A 143 -14.51 14.13 8.17
C GLU A 143 -13.26 13.25 8.25
N VAL A 144 -12.41 13.47 9.24
CA VAL A 144 -11.13 12.76 9.37
C VAL A 144 -11.11 11.89 10.64
N TRP A 145 -10.09 11.09 10.79
CA TRP A 145 -9.88 10.31 11.99
C TRP A 145 -9.41 11.21 13.15
N ALA A 146 -10.37 11.77 13.87
CA ALA A 146 -10.14 12.75 14.93
C ALA A 146 -9.58 12.10 16.21
N ILE A 147 -8.33 11.64 16.20
CA ILE A 147 -7.67 10.91 17.29
C ILE A 147 -7.70 11.68 18.61
N PHE A 148 -7.52 13.00 18.54
CA PHE A 148 -7.51 13.91 19.70
C PHE A 148 -8.83 14.62 19.95
N GLY A 149 -9.90 14.18 19.28
CA GLY A 149 -11.24 14.77 19.31
C GLY A 149 -11.52 15.64 18.09
N VAL A 150 -12.80 15.93 17.89
CA VAL A 150 -13.30 16.65 16.71
C VAL A 150 -12.86 18.12 16.72
N TYR A 151 -12.77 18.72 17.89
CA TYR A 151 -12.29 20.09 18.10
C TYR A 151 -11.57 20.20 19.45
N PRO A 152 -10.61 21.14 19.63
CA PRO A 152 -9.99 21.40 20.93
C PRO A 152 -11.02 21.69 22.02
N ARG A 153 -10.74 21.25 23.26
CA ARG A 153 -11.62 21.52 24.39
C ARG A 153 -11.66 23.02 24.67
N PHE A 154 -12.86 23.51 24.98
CA PHE A 154 -13.11 24.86 25.46
C PHE A 154 -13.82 24.81 26.84
N SER A 155 -13.96 25.93 27.49
CA SER A 155 -14.55 26.01 28.83
C SER A 155 -15.34 27.30 29.03
N TRP A 156 -16.42 27.20 29.77
CA TRP A 156 -17.09 28.36 30.29
C TRP A 156 -16.26 29.04 31.36
N THR A 157 -16.39 30.36 31.51
CA THR A 157 -15.95 31.06 32.73
C THR A 157 -16.85 30.67 33.88
N PRO A 158 -16.35 30.69 35.16
CA PRO A 158 -17.17 30.28 36.31
C PRO A 158 -18.45 31.08 36.50
N ASP A 159 -18.48 32.30 36.02
CA ASP A 159 -19.66 33.18 36.07
C ASP A 159 -20.67 32.95 34.93
N GLY A 160 -20.38 32.00 34.02
CA GLY A 160 -21.22 31.66 32.87
C GLY A 160 -21.30 32.73 31.78
N LYS A 161 -20.58 33.85 31.91
CA LYS A 161 -20.70 34.98 30.97
C LYS A 161 -19.87 34.90 29.73
N SER A 162 -18.85 34.03 29.71
CA SER A 162 -17.96 33.89 28.57
C SER A 162 -17.55 32.45 28.38
N ILE A 163 -17.11 32.13 27.15
CA ILE A 163 -16.46 30.86 26.79
C ILE A 163 -15.04 31.17 26.36
N VAL A 164 -14.05 30.44 26.91
CA VAL A 164 -12.65 30.47 26.46
C VAL A 164 -12.45 29.36 25.50
N ILE A 165 -12.09 29.70 24.26
CA ILE A 165 -11.94 28.76 23.15
C ILE A 165 -10.72 29.10 22.30
N TRP A 166 -10.04 28.06 21.79
CA TRP A 166 -8.99 28.20 20.82
C TRP A 166 -9.59 28.39 19.41
N ALA A 167 -9.21 29.45 18.73
CA ALA A 167 -9.60 29.71 17.34
C ALA A 167 -8.62 30.66 16.66
N GLY A 168 -8.31 30.44 15.39
CA GLY A 168 -7.37 31.25 14.62
C GLY A 168 -5.95 31.25 15.19
N GLY A 169 -5.49 30.14 15.73
CA GLY A 169 -4.18 30.02 16.38
C GLY A 169 -4.05 30.76 17.73
N ARG A 170 -5.15 31.17 18.36
CA ARG A 170 -5.16 32.00 19.56
C ARG A 170 -6.21 31.51 20.56
N LEU A 171 -6.01 31.81 21.83
CA LEU A 171 -7.04 31.70 22.83
C LEU A 171 -7.94 32.93 22.78
N ASN A 172 -9.23 32.72 22.70
CA ASN A 172 -10.25 33.76 22.63
C ASN A 172 -11.22 33.62 23.83
N ARG A 173 -11.58 34.73 24.42
CA ARG A 173 -12.68 34.82 25.35
C ARG A 173 -13.89 35.38 24.59
N VAL A 174 -14.91 34.57 24.40
CA VAL A 174 -16.15 34.92 23.68
C VAL A 174 -17.24 35.24 24.68
N ASP A 175 -17.81 36.44 24.61
CA ASP A 175 -18.94 36.85 25.45
C ASP A 175 -20.19 36.08 25.01
N VAL A 176 -20.88 35.47 25.95
CA VAL A 176 -22.02 34.57 25.68
C VAL A 176 -23.27 35.36 25.20
N GLN A 177 -23.41 36.59 25.61
CA GLN A 177 -24.56 37.39 25.21
C GLN A 177 -24.39 38.02 23.84
N THR A 178 -23.23 38.58 23.56
CA THR A 178 -22.95 39.36 22.33
C THR A 178 -22.25 38.57 21.23
N GLY A 179 -21.53 37.49 21.56
CA GLY A 179 -20.65 36.76 20.64
C GLY A 179 -19.34 37.49 20.36
N GLU A 180 -19.08 38.63 20.99
CA GLU A 180 -17.81 39.33 20.83
C GLU A 180 -16.65 38.51 21.38
N ALA A 181 -15.57 38.39 20.60
CA ALA A 181 -14.38 37.66 20.99
C ALA A 181 -13.22 38.60 21.29
N ARG A 182 -12.53 38.36 22.41
CA ARG A 182 -11.30 39.05 22.78
C ARG A 182 -10.16 38.06 22.94
N VAL A 183 -9.02 38.34 22.29
CA VAL A 183 -7.83 37.49 22.39
C VAL A 183 -7.27 37.54 23.80
N ILE A 184 -6.99 36.38 24.36
CA ILE A 184 -6.22 36.24 25.62
C ILE A 184 -4.75 36.12 25.24
N PRO A 185 -3.93 37.14 25.48
CA PRO A 185 -2.51 37.07 25.21
C PRO A 185 -1.83 36.12 26.19
N PHE A 186 -0.98 35.24 25.68
CA PHE A 186 -0.10 34.43 26.52
C PHE A 186 1.26 34.28 25.86
N ARG A 187 2.26 33.99 26.66
CA ARG A 187 3.60 33.60 26.21
C ARG A 187 3.97 32.29 26.88
N ALA A 188 4.47 31.36 26.10
CA ALA A 188 5.03 30.12 26.61
C ALA A 188 6.51 30.05 26.23
N HIS A 189 7.36 29.76 27.20
CA HIS A 189 8.75 29.43 26.94
C HIS A 189 8.83 27.91 26.79
N VAL A 190 9.22 27.45 25.61
CA VAL A 190 9.32 26.03 25.30
C VAL A 190 10.75 25.68 24.95
N THR A 191 11.30 24.71 25.63
CA THR A 191 12.58 24.09 25.23
C THR A 191 12.25 22.75 24.59
N GLN A 192 12.69 22.59 23.34
CA GLN A 192 12.37 21.41 22.55
C GLN A 192 13.68 20.84 21.98
N TRP A 193 13.89 19.55 22.16
CA TRP A 193 14.95 18.84 21.47
C TRP A 193 14.50 18.56 20.03
N ILE A 194 15.22 19.13 19.08
CA ILE A 194 14.99 18.88 17.66
C ILE A 194 16.13 18.00 17.20
N ALA A 195 15.82 16.77 16.81
CA ALA A 195 16.81 15.89 16.20
C ALA A 195 17.26 16.49 14.86
N GLU A 196 18.54 16.41 14.58
CA GLU A 196 19.07 16.78 13.29
C GLU A 196 18.42 15.90 12.21
N ALA A 197 17.88 16.50 11.15
CA ALA A 197 17.22 15.77 10.10
C ALA A 197 18.22 14.86 9.39
N VAL A 198 17.88 13.58 9.26
CA VAL A 198 18.65 12.65 8.45
C VAL A 198 18.51 13.08 6.99
N ARG A 199 19.56 13.68 6.44
CA ARG A 199 19.63 14.10 5.04
C ARG A 199 20.79 13.37 4.38
N PHE A 200 20.52 12.74 3.26
CA PHE A 200 21.54 12.14 2.42
C PHE A 200 21.41 12.69 1.00
N ALA A 201 22.56 12.90 0.36
CA ALA A 201 22.58 13.34 -1.01
C ALA A 201 22.09 12.20 -1.91
N GLN A 202 21.08 12.47 -2.72
CA GLN A 202 20.60 11.56 -3.76
C GLN A 202 20.84 12.18 -5.12
N GLU A 203 21.42 11.41 -6.02
CA GLU A 203 21.47 11.78 -7.42
C GLU A 203 20.09 11.57 -8.04
N VAL A 204 19.42 12.67 -8.41
CA VAL A 204 18.02 12.67 -8.87
C VAL A 204 17.83 11.97 -10.21
N ALA A 205 18.86 11.93 -11.06
CA ALA A 205 18.75 11.29 -12.37
C ALA A 205 20.14 10.82 -12.84
N PRO A 206 20.63 9.69 -12.25
CA PRO A 206 21.90 9.11 -12.66
C PRO A 206 21.84 8.62 -14.11
N ASP A 207 22.99 8.54 -14.76
CA ASP A 207 23.08 8.03 -16.16
C ASP A 207 22.76 6.55 -16.26
N SER A 208 22.97 5.81 -15.18
CA SER A 208 22.70 4.39 -15.07
C SER A 208 22.40 4.04 -13.60
N PHE A 209 21.77 2.91 -13.38
CA PHE A 209 21.42 2.42 -12.05
C PHE A 209 21.58 0.91 -11.94
N ASP A 210 21.79 0.41 -10.73
CA ASP A 210 21.84 -1.02 -10.45
C ASP A 210 20.40 -1.59 -10.41
N VAL A 211 20.16 -2.63 -11.18
CA VAL A 211 18.89 -3.36 -11.20
C VAL A 211 18.88 -4.31 -10.02
N ARG A 212 18.20 -3.95 -8.94
CA ARG A 212 18.16 -4.68 -7.67
C ARG A 212 16.89 -5.50 -7.47
N MET A 213 15.78 -5.14 -8.13
CA MET A 213 14.50 -5.82 -8.00
C MET A 213 14.29 -6.85 -9.09
N LEU A 214 14.85 -8.04 -8.86
CA LEU A 214 14.61 -9.20 -9.72
C LEU A 214 13.37 -9.95 -9.23
N ARG A 215 12.49 -10.34 -10.16
CA ARG A 215 11.22 -11.01 -9.83
C ARG A 215 11.15 -12.38 -10.48
N TRP A 216 10.48 -13.30 -9.80
CA TRP A 216 10.23 -14.67 -10.26
C TRP A 216 11.51 -15.37 -10.74
N VAL A 217 12.55 -15.21 -9.94
CA VAL A 217 13.86 -15.83 -10.19
C VAL A 217 13.71 -17.35 -10.14
N THR A 218 14.20 -18.04 -11.18
CA THR A 218 14.17 -19.50 -11.22
C THR A 218 15.38 -20.05 -11.97
N VAL A 219 16.03 -21.07 -11.39
CA VAL A 219 17.23 -21.73 -11.91
C VAL A 219 16.80 -22.86 -12.86
N SER A 220 17.58 -23.10 -13.92
CA SER A 220 17.36 -24.18 -14.86
C SER A 220 17.45 -25.56 -14.19
N PRO A 221 16.80 -26.60 -14.74
CA PRO A 221 16.86 -27.94 -14.18
C PRO A 221 18.29 -28.51 -14.06
N ASP A 222 19.22 -28.09 -14.91
CA ASP A 222 20.63 -28.48 -14.88
C ASP A 222 21.52 -27.59 -13.98
N GLY A 223 20.92 -26.56 -13.34
CA GLY A 223 21.62 -25.65 -12.45
C GLY A 223 22.56 -24.64 -13.12
N ARG A 224 22.59 -24.57 -14.45
CA ARG A 224 23.60 -23.77 -15.20
C ARG A 224 23.10 -22.38 -15.60
N SER A 225 21.83 -22.11 -15.54
CA SER A 225 21.26 -20.85 -15.96
C SER A 225 20.17 -20.41 -15.00
N VAL A 226 19.96 -19.10 -14.93
CA VAL A 226 18.85 -18.50 -14.20
C VAL A 226 18.05 -17.60 -15.13
N VAL A 227 16.71 -17.64 -15.02
CA VAL A 227 15.81 -16.72 -15.69
C VAL A 227 15.03 -15.92 -14.65
N TYR A 228 14.78 -14.65 -14.93
CA TYR A 228 14.05 -13.76 -14.07
C TYR A 228 13.41 -12.61 -14.84
N ASN A 229 12.47 -11.92 -14.22
CA ASN A 229 11.97 -10.64 -14.71
C ASN A 229 12.75 -9.49 -14.08
N ALA A 230 13.17 -8.57 -14.91
CA ALA A 230 13.72 -7.27 -14.51
C ALA A 230 13.29 -6.20 -15.52
N LEU A 231 12.96 -5.01 -15.05
CA LEU A 231 12.51 -3.89 -15.89
C LEU A 231 11.32 -4.25 -16.81
N GLY A 232 10.45 -5.15 -16.32
CA GLY A 232 9.28 -5.62 -17.06
C GLY A 232 9.58 -6.59 -18.20
N LYS A 233 10.81 -7.12 -18.29
CA LYS A 233 11.28 -8.01 -19.36
C LYS A 233 11.92 -9.26 -18.79
N LEU A 234 11.97 -10.35 -19.57
CA LEU A 234 12.68 -11.56 -19.18
C LEU A 234 14.16 -11.47 -19.54
N TRP A 235 14.97 -11.84 -18.56
CA TRP A 235 16.41 -11.91 -18.65
C TRP A 235 16.88 -13.32 -18.32
N ILE A 236 17.92 -13.78 -19.01
CA ILE A 236 18.57 -15.05 -18.74
C ILE A 236 20.07 -14.81 -18.56
N LYS A 237 20.66 -15.51 -17.59
CA LYS A 237 22.08 -15.44 -17.26
C LYS A 237 22.64 -16.85 -17.08
N GLU A 238 23.79 -17.15 -17.64
CA GLU A 238 24.55 -18.35 -17.33
C GLU A 238 25.27 -18.21 -15.99
N LEU A 239 25.17 -19.23 -15.15
CA LEU A 239 25.75 -19.24 -13.82
C LEU A 239 27.16 -19.89 -13.85
N PRO A 240 28.10 -19.42 -13.00
CA PRO A 240 27.96 -18.27 -12.11
C PRO A 240 28.27 -16.92 -12.77
N ASN A 241 29.06 -16.89 -13.85
CA ASN A 241 29.75 -15.68 -14.31
C ASN A 241 29.28 -15.13 -15.67
N GLY A 242 28.19 -15.66 -16.25
CA GLY A 242 27.67 -15.16 -17.52
C GLY A 242 27.07 -13.76 -17.38
N GLU A 243 26.96 -13.00 -18.46
CA GLU A 243 26.30 -11.71 -18.49
C GLU A 243 24.78 -11.87 -18.71
N PRO A 244 23.93 -11.14 -17.99
CA PRO A 244 22.50 -11.14 -18.21
C PRO A 244 22.16 -10.61 -19.60
N ARG A 245 21.35 -11.34 -20.34
CA ARG A 245 20.82 -10.92 -21.63
C ARG A 245 19.30 -11.01 -21.68
N ARG A 246 18.67 -10.17 -22.46
CA ARG A 246 17.24 -10.26 -22.72
C ARG A 246 16.92 -11.59 -23.43
N LEU A 247 15.86 -12.26 -22.96
CA LEU A 247 15.39 -13.51 -23.59
C LEU A 247 14.56 -13.24 -24.84
N THR A 248 13.88 -12.08 -24.91
CA THR A 248 13.01 -11.68 -26.01
C THR A 248 13.39 -10.31 -26.56
N ASN A 249 12.85 -9.96 -27.74
CA ASN A 249 12.98 -8.63 -28.36
C ASN A 249 11.66 -7.83 -28.29
N ASP A 250 10.70 -8.25 -27.47
CA ASP A 250 9.41 -7.60 -27.34
C ASP A 250 9.52 -6.37 -26.41
N ASP A 251 9.52 -5.18 -26.99
CA ASP A 251 9.56 -3.94 -26.23
C ASP A 251 8.16 -3.44 -25.81
N ARG A 252 7.11 -3.94 -26.45
CA ARG A 252 5.74 -3.52 -26.18
C ARG A 252 5.15 -4.17 -24.94
N ARG A 253 5.24 -5.51 -24.79
CA ARG A 253 4.58 -6.24 -23.70
C ARG A 253 5.47 -6.37 -22.48
N PHE A 254 4.87 -6.33 -21.31
CA PHE A 254 5.53 -6.85 -20.10
C PHE A 254 5.59 -8.36 -20.15
N GLU A 255 6.67 -8.93 -19.62
CA GLU A 255 6.94 -10.36 -19.59
C GLU A 255 7.18 -10.79 -18.16
N LEU A 256 6.41 -11.75 -17.66
CA LEU A 256 6.22 -12.01 -16.25
C LEU A 256 6.17 -13.51 -15.97
N TYR A 257 6.47 -13.93 -14.75
CA TYR A 257 6.31 -15.30 -14.27
C TYR A 257 7.00 -16.37 -15.15
N PRO A 258 8.30 -16.28 -15.39
CA PRO A 258 8.98 -17.33 -16.13
C PRO A 258 9.06 -18.64 -15.33
N ALA A 259 8.90 -19.79 -16.00
CA ALA A 259 9.17 -21.11 -15.45
C ALA A 259 9.79 -22.03 -16.52
N TRP A 260 10.73 -22.85 -16.09
CA TRP A 260 11.45 -23.78 -16.95
C TRP A 260 10.62 -25.00 -17.34
N SER A 261 10.79 -25.49 -18.57
CA SER A 261 10.38 -26.85 -18.92
C SER A 261 11.29 -27.87 -18.23
N PRO A 262 10.81 -29.10 -17.94
CA PRO A 262 11.62 -30.13 -17.28
C PRO A 262 12.91 -30.50 -17.99
N ASP A 263 12.93 -30.41 -19.32
CA ASP A 263 14.10 -30.65 -20.16
C ASP A 263 15.07 -29.46 -20.28
N GLY A 264 14.76 -28.35 -19.64
CA GLY A 264 15.54 -27.11 -19.63
C GLY A 264 15.63 -26.39 -20.99
N ARG A 265 14.81 -26.76 -21.98
CA ARG A 265 14.89 -26.20 -23.33
C ARG A 265 13.95 -25.05 -23.61
N ARG A 266 12.86 -24.95 -22.84
CA ARG A 266 11.81 -23.94 -23.02
C ARG A 266 11.54 -23.21 -21.71
N ILE A 267 11.05 -21.98 -21.85
CA ILE A 267 10.49 -21.16 -20.77
C ILE A 267 9.00 -20.93 -21.08
N VAL A 268 8.13 -21.20 -20.12
CA VAL A 268 6.76 -20.70 -20.15
C VAL A 268 6.72 -19.39 -19.35
N PHE A 269 5.95 -18.42 -19.84
CA PHE A 269 5.82 -17.11 -19.19
C PHE A 269 4.48 -16.45 -19.54
N THR A 270 4.15 -15.40 -18.82
CA THR A 270 2.96 -14.60 -19.13
C THR A 270 3.36 -13.23 -19.65
N THR A 271 2.46 -12.60 -20.38
CA THR A 271 2.63 -11.23 -20.86
C THR A 271 1.49 -10.35 -20.39
N TRP A 272 1.73 -9.04 -20.42
CA TRP A 272 0.71 -8.01 -20.25
C TRP A 272 0.90 -6.87 -21.25
N ASP A 273 -0.18 -6.42 -21.82
CA ASP A 273 -0.31 -5.23 -22.65
C ASP A 273 -1.65 -4.56 -22.33
N ASP A 274 -1.69 -3.24 -22.26
CA ASP A 274 -2.89 -2.51 -21.82
C ASP A 274 -4.03 -2.56 -22.84
N GLU A 275 -3.73 -2.82 -24.11
CA GLU A 275 -4.72 -2.93 -25.19
C GLU A 275 -5.09 -4.40 -25.46
N GLU A 276 -4.07 -5.25 -25.64
CA GLU A 276 -4.26 -6.67 -25.99
C GLU A 276 -4.46 -7.57 -24.76
N LEU A 277 -4.27 -7.01 -23.54
CA LEU A 277 -4.26 -7.72 -22.27
C LEU A 277 -3.15 -8.77 -22.21
N GLY A 278 -3.31 -9.79 -21.35
CA GLY A 278 -2.30 -10.82 -21.15
C GLY A 278 -2.52 -12.08 -21.98
N ALA A 279 -1.46 -12.87 -22.04
CA ALA A 279 -1.46 -14.22 -22.61
C ALA A 279 -0.39 -15.09 -21.94
N VAL A 280 -0.52 -16.41 -22.07
CA VAL A 280 0.52 -17.39 -21.73
C VAL A 280 1.29 -17.75 -22.99
N TRP A 281 2.62 -17.78 -22.88
CA TRP A 281 3.54 -18.05 -24.00
C TRP A 281 4.58 -19.09 -23.62
N THR A 282 5.12 -19.77 -24.61
CA THR A 282 6.38 -20.50 -24.50
C THR A 282 7.43 -19.93 -25.44
N ILE A 283 8.70 -20.07 -25.08
CA ILE A 283 9.85 -19.67 -25.89
C ILE A 283 11.00 -20.62 -25.61
N ARG A 284 11.84 -20.87 -26.60
CA ARG A 284 13.10 -21.58 -26.37
C ARG A 284 14.11 -20.69 -25.65
N VAL A 285 15.01 -21.29 -24.90
CA VAL A 285 16.06 -20.58 -24.15
C VAL A 285 17.03 -19.77 -25.03
N ASP A 286 17.11 -20.09 -26.31
CA ASP A 286 17.86 -19.31 -27.29
C ASP A 286 17.09 -18.08 -27.83
N GLY A 287 15.86 -17.84 -27.34
CA GLY A 287 15.02 -16.73 -27.76
C GLY A 287 14.19 -16.98 -29.02
N LYS A 288 14.26 -18.19 -29.58
CA LYS A 288 13.51 -18.58 -30.80
C LYS A 288 12.20 -19.31 -30.46
N GLU A 289 11.42 -19.58 -31.50
CA GLU A 289 10.20 -20.38 -31.43
C GLU A 289 9.21 -19.89 -30.32
N ARG A 290 8.97 -18.59 -30.29
CA ARG A 290 7.98 -18.00 -29.37
C ARG A 290 6.56 -18.38 -29.83
N LYS A 291 5.79 -19.01 -28.94
CA LYS A 291 4.44 -19.50 -29.23
C LYS A 291 3.44 -19.04 -28.19
N LYS A 292 2.32 -18.49 -28.63
CA LYS A 292 1.18 -18.11 -27.78
C LYS A 292 0.33 -19.35 -27.51
N LEU A 293 0.10 -19.67 -26.24
CA LEU A 293 -0.69 -20.84 -25.82
C LEU A 293 -2.16 -20.53 -25.66
N THR A 294 -2.49 -19.33 -25.10
CA THR A 294 -3.87 -18.94 -24.82
C THR A 294 -4.47 -18.11 -25.94
N THR A 295 -5.71 -18.37 -26.30
CA THR A 295 -6.43 -17.65 -27.36
C THR A 295 -7.26 -16.47 -26.85
N ARG A 296 -7.77 -16.56 -25.62
CA ARG A 296 -8.61 -15.51 -25.02
C ARG A 296 -7.72 -14.46 -24.33
N PRO A 297 -8.00 -13.17 -24.49
CA PRO A 297 -7.34 -12.13 -23.69
C PRO A 297 -7.69 -12.25 -22.21
N GLY A 298 -6.79 -11.88 -21.32
CA GLY A 298 -7.06 -11.93 -19.89
C GLY A 298 -5.83 -11.58 -19.05
N HIS A 299 -5.94 -11.73 -17.74
CA HIS A 299 -4.84 -11.56 -16.82
C HIS A 299 -4.35 -12.93 -16.35
N TYR A 300 -3.19 -13.33 -16.83
CA TYR A 300 -2.58 -14.64 -16.64
C TYR A 300 -1.35 -14.54 -15.75
N VAL A 301 -1.23 -15.46 -14.79
CA VAL A 301 -0.13 -15.49 -13.82
C VAL A 301 0.26 -16.94 -13.50
N GLU A 302 1.43 -17.13 -12.93
CA GLU A 302 1.88 -18.38 -12.29
C GLU A 302 1.82 -19.61 -13.22
N PRO A 303 2.36 -19.57 -14.45
CA PRO A 303 2.38 -20.73 -15.32
C PRO A 303 3.47 -21.73 -14.87
N ALA A 304 3.21 -23.04 -15.04
CA ALA A 304 4.18 -24.10 -14.80
C ALA A 304 3.96 -25.26 -15.78
N PHE A 305 5.03 -25.92 -16.18
CA PHE A 305 4.96 -27.14 -17.00
C PHE A 305 4.60 -28.37 -16.15
N SER A 306 3.93 -29.33 -16.78
CA SER A 306 3.81 -30.70 -16.27
C SER A 306 5.17 -31.41 -16.30
N PRO A 307 5.40 -32.48 -15.48
CA PRO A 307 6.65 -33.22 -15.46
C PRO A 307 7.06 -33.79 -16.80
N ASP A 308 6.12 -34.14 -17.68
CA ASP A 308 6.37 -34.61 -19.03
C ASP A 308 6.58 -33.49 -20.08
N GLY A 309 6.42 -32.22 -19.66
CA GLY A 309 6.58 -31.03 -20.48
C GLY A 309 5.51 -30.81 -21.55
N ARG A 310 4.42 -31.59 -21.52
CA ARG A 310 3.37 -31.56 -22.56
C ARG A 310 2.18 -30.67 -22.23
N THR A 311 1.99 -30.35 -20.94
CA THR A 311 0.90 -29.53 -20.46
C THR A 311 1.44 -28.34 -19.66
N VAL A 312 0.76 -27.21 -19.71
CA VAL A 312 1.03 -26.04 -18.87
C VAL A 312 -0.19 -25.81 -18.00
N VAL A 313 0.02 -25.71 -16.68
CA VAL A 313 -0.96 -25.18 -15.74
C VAL A 313 -0.72 -23.69 -15.56
N TYR A 314 -1.77 -22.91 -15.44
CA TYR A 314 -1.67 -21.47 -15.15
C TYR A 314 -2.89 -20.99 -14.38
N ARG A 315 -2.77 -19.83 -13.74
CA ARG A 315 -3.90 -19.15 -13.13
C ARG A 315 -4.35 -17.97 -13.99
N ARG A 316 -5.64 -17.87 -14.24
CA ARG A 316 -6.33 -16.69 -14.75
C ARG A 316 -6.96 -15.97 -13.57
N ILE A 317 -6.59 -14.72 -13.35
CA ILE A 317 -7.09 -13.94 -12.23
C ILE A 317 -8.20 -12.99 -12.65
N GLY A 318 -8.88 -12.42 -11.66
CA GLY A 318 -9.88 -11.37 -11.83
C GLY A 318 -9.30 -10.12 -12.49
N GLY A 319 -10.16 -9.17 -12.79
CA GLY A 319 -9.75 -7.92 -13.44
C GLY A 319 -8.73 -7.15 -12.62
N HIS A 320 -8.14 -6.17 -13.25
CA HIS A 320 -7.17 -5.27 -12.66
C HIS A 320 -7.85 -3.96 -12.27
N ASP A 321 -7.68 -3.50 -11.03
CA ASP A 321 -8.36 -2.32 -10.49
C ASP A 321 -8.10 -1.05 -11.32
N SER A 322 -6.91 -0.94 -11.93
CA SER A 322 -6.52 0.20 -12.76
C SER A 322 -7.18 0.22 -14.14
N ARG A 323 -7.76 -0.87 -14.59
CA ARG A 323 -8.37 -0.99 -15.91
C ARG A 323 -9.86 -1.29 -15.84
N SER A 324 -10.22 -2.47 -15.40
CA SER A 324 -11.60 -2.88 -15.20
C SER A 324 -11.67 -4.26 -14.55
N PRO A 325 -12.59 -4.51 -13.63
CA PRO A 325 -12.85 -5.84 -13.11
C PRO A 325 -13.41 -6.80 -14.18
N TYR A 326 -13.94 -6.28 -15.30
CA TYR A 326 -14.52 -7.09 -16.38
C TYR A 326 -13.53 -7.95 -17.16
N TYR A 327 -12.25 -7.62 -17.16
CA TYR A 327 -11.20 -8.44 -17.80
C TYR A 327 -10.92 -9.75 -17.08
N GLY A 328 -11.49 -9.95 -15.91
CA GLY A 328 -11.28 -11.13 -15.07
C GLY A 328 -12.41 -12.13 -15.06
N ARG A 329 -13.24 -12.17 -16.11
CA ARG A 329 -14.25 -13.24 -16.24
C ARG A 329 -13.58 -14.61 -16.22
N ASP A 330 -14.26 -15.58 -15.60
CA ASP A 330 -13.81 -16.98 -15.53
C ASP A 330 -12.42 -17.11 -14.87
N ALA A 331 -12.22 -16.44 -13.73
CA ALA A 331 -11.01 -16.61 -12.93
C ALA A 331 -10.88 -18.06 -12.43
N GLY A 332 -9.66 -18.60 -12.42
CA GLY A 332 -9.43 -19.98 -12.01
C GLY A 332 -8.08 -20.53 -12.45
N ILE A 333 -7.87 -21.78 -12.17
CA ILE A 333 -6.71 -22.59 -12.57
C ILE A 333 -7.07 -23.37 -13.81
N TYR A 334 -6.24 -23.30 -14.84
CA TYR A 334 -6.47 -23.89 -16.14
C TYR A 334 -5.30 -24.75 -16.61
N LEU A 335 -5.57 -25.74 -17.41
CA LEU A 335 -4.59 -26.50 -18.18
C LEU A 335 -4.68 -26.12 -19.65
N VAL A 336 -3.53 -26.08 -20.33
CA VAL A 336 -3.41 -25.90 -21.77
C VAL A 336 -2.29 -26.79 -22.30
N PRO A 337 -2.41 -27.41 -23.49
CA PRO A 337 -1.28 -28.11 -24.11
C PRO A 337 -0.08 -27.18 -24.29
N ALA A 338 1.15 -27.66 -24.05
CA ALA A 338 2.37 -26.87 -24.18
C ALA A 338 2.63 -26.39 -25.61
N ASP A 339 1.92 -26.97 -26.58
CA ASP A 339 1.91 -26.55 -27.97
C ASP A 339 0.70 -25.71 -28.36
N GLY A 340 -0.02 -25.19 -27.37
CA GLY A 340 -1.23 -24.38 -27.56
C GLY A 340 -2.47 -25.24 -27.84
N GLY A 341 -3.63 -24.61 -27.72
CA GLY A 341 -4.90 -25.28 -27.92
C GLY A 341 -5.97 -24.75 -26.99
N GLU A 342 -7.00 -25.55 -26.77
CA GLU A 342 -8.08 -25.21 -25.86
C GLU A 342 -7.65 -25.37 -24.40
N SER A 343 -8.04 -24.41 -23.58
CA SER A 343 -7.75 -24.42 -22.14
C SER A 343 -8.91 -25.00 -21.36
N THR A 344 -8.62 -25.92 -20.46
CA THR A 344 -9.61 -26.60 -19.61
C THR A 344 -9.52 -26.07 -18.19
N LEU A 345 -10.65 -25.68 -17.60
CA LEU A 345 -10.74 -25.26 -16.19
C LEU A 345 -10.52 -26.48 -15.29
N VAL A 346 -9.63 -26.33 -14.32
CA VAL A 346 -9.44 -27.29 -13.21
C VAL A 346 -10.29 -26.88 -12.02
N THR A 347 -10.09 -25.66 -11.51
CA THR A 347 -10.82 -25.14 -10.35
C THR A 347 -10.82 -23.63 -10.33
N SER A 348 -11.86 -23.02 -9.75
CA SER A 348 -11.91 -21.57 -9.53
C SER A 348 -11.16 -21.10 -8.28
N GLN A 349 -10.65 -22.02 -7.45
CA GLN A 349 -10.02 -21.70 -6.17
C GLN A 349 -8.51 -21.98 -6.17
N GLY A 350 -7.81 -21.30 -5.26
CA GLY A 350 -6.38 -21.49 -5.09
C GLY A 350 -5.50 -20.58 -5.96
N SER A 351 -4.20 -20.69 -5.74
CA SER A 351 -3.15 -19.93 -6.43
C SER A 351 -1.87 -20.75 -6.51
N ARG A 352 -0.88 -20.27 -7.26
CA ARG A 352 0.43 -20.90 -7.41
C ARG A 352 0.36 -22.37 -7.81
N PRO A 353 -0.36 -22.68 -8.90
CA PRO A 353 -0.55 -24.04 -9.34
C PRO A 353 0.78 -24.68 -9.74
N ARG A 354 0.97 -25.94 -9.34
CA ARG A 354 2.12 -26.78 -9.70
C ARG A 354 1.65 -28.22 -9.87
N PHE A 355 2.19 -28.93 -10.82
CA PHE A 355 1.89 -30.36 -10.93
C PHE A 355 2.57 -31.14 -9.80
N ASP A 356 1.96 -32.25 -9.41
CA ASP A 356 2.60 -33.30 -8.65
C ASP A 356 3.64 -34.02 -9.53
N ARG A 357 4.46 -34.90 -8.93
CA ARG A 357 5.52 -35.64 -9.64
C ARG A 357 5.00 -36.54 -10.75
N THR A 358 3.73 -36.94 -10.72
CA THR A 358 3.10 -37.80 -11.74
C THR A 358 2.44 -37.01 -12.87
N GLY A 359 2.17 -35.72 -12.66
CA GLY A 359 1.40 -34.87 -13.56
C GLY A 359 -0.11 -35.09 -13.50
N GLU A 360 -0.61 -35.97 -12.62
CA GLU A 360 -2.04 -36.27 -12.51
C GLU A 360 -2.78 -35.35 -11.52
N ARG A 361 -2.05 -34.71 -10.62
CA ARG A 361 -2.63 -33.75 -9.68
C ARG A 361 -1.98 -32.39 -9.79
N VAL A 362 -2.72 -31.38 -9.32
CA VAL A 362 -2.24 -29.99 -9.24
C VAL A 362 -2.23 -29.56 -7.78
N PHE A 363 -1.05 -29.24 -7.26
CA PHE A 363 -0.89 -28.56 -5.98
C PHE A 363 -1.27 -27.09 -6.12
N LEU A 364 -1.92 -26.58 -5.08
CA LEU A 364 -2.40 -25.20 -4.99
C LEU A 364 -2.10 -24.64 -3.60
N PHE A 365 -1.74 -23.38 -3.56
CA PHE A 365 -1.74 -22.60 -2.32
C PHE A 365 -3.16 -22.07 -2.10
N SER A 366 -3.72 -22.32 -0.92
CA SER A 366 -5.12 -22.05 -0.59
C SER A 366 -5.26 -21.45 0.81
N PHE A 367 -6.51 -21.22 1.20
CA PHE A 367 -6.88 -20.76 2.54
C PHE A 367 -8.00 -21.65 3.07
N GLU A 368 -7.70 -22.42 4.13
CA GLU A 368 -8.60 -23.41 4.70
C GLU A 368 -8.86 -23.11 6.19
N GLN A 369 -10.11 -22.96 6.55
CA GLN A 369 -10.52 -22.75 7.97
C GLN A 369 -9.71 -21.67 8.70
N GLY A 370 -9.39 -20.58 8.03
CA GLY A 370 -8.63 -19.48 8.61
C GLY A 370 -7.09 -19.64 8.54
N LYS A 371 -6.57 -20.76 8.02
CA LYS A 371 -5.13 -21.02 7.85
C LYS A 371 -4.72 -21.04 6.38
N ARG A 372 -3.46 -20.75 6.10
CA ARG A 372 -2.82 -21.00 4.81
C ARG A 372 -2.68 -22.50 4.61
N ALA A 373 -2.83 -22.97 3.39
CA ALA A 373 -2.79 -24.40 3.11
C ALA A 373 -2.11 -24.76 1.79
N LEU A 374 -1.46 -25.93 1.77
CA LEU A 374 -1.13 -26.67 0.56
C LEU A 374 -2.22 -27.70 0.32
N VAL A 375 -2.90 -27.56 -0.81
CA VAL A 375 -3.93 -28.50 -1.22
C VAL A 375 -3.60 -29.09 -2.58
N SER A 376 -4.19 -30.22 -2.95
CA SER A 376 -4.15 -30.72 -4.33
C SER A 376 -5.53 -31.15 -4.80
N VAL A 377 -5.74 -31.05 -6.10
CA VAL A 377 -6.89 -31.58 -6.84
C VAL A 377 -6.40 -32.42 -8.01
N ASP A 378 -7.22 -33.27 -8.56
CA ASP A 378 -6.88 -33.93 -9.84
C ASP A 378 -7.02 -32.95 -11.03
N ARG A 379 -6.73 -33.39 -12.24
CA ARG A 379 -6.77 -32.57 -13.46
C ARG A 379 -8.16 -32.05 -13.82
N HIS A 380 -9.21 -32.63 -13.22
CA HIS A 380 -10.62 -32.24 -13.40
C HIS A 380 -11.13 -31.33 -12.28
N GLY A 381 -10.30 -31.11 -11.24
CA GLY A 381 -10.65 -30.30 -10.07
C GLY A 381 -11.31 -31.07 -8.94
N ASP A 382 -11.42 -32.38 -9.10
CA ASP A 382 -12.02 -33.28 -8.14
C ASP A 382 -10.98 -33.84 -7.14
N HIS A 383 -11.44 -34.69 -6.20
CA HIS A 383 -10.60 -35.39 -5.23
C HIS A 383 -9.65 -34.45 -4.47
N ARG A 384 -10.21 -33.36 -3.95
CA ARG A 384 -9.48 -32.35 -3.19
C ARG A 384 -8.88 -32.95 -1.91
N VAL A 385 -7.58 -32.74 -1.72
CA VAL A 385 -6.83 -33.15 -0.53
C VAL A 385 -6.15 -31.94 0.10
N VAL A 386 -6.31 -31.74 1.39
CA VAL A 386 -5.54 -30.77 2.17
C VAL A 386 -4.33 -31.50 2.78
N HIS A 387 -3.14 -31.11 2.40
CA HIS A 387 -1.90 -31.76 2.86
C HIS A 387 -1.31 -31.09 4.10
N LEU A 388 -1.14 -29.77 4.00
CA LEU A 388 -0.48 -28.97 5.02
C LEU A 388 -1.28 -27.72 5.32
N THR A 389 -1.23 -27.27 6.57
CA THR A 389 -1.73 -25.96 6.98
C THR A 389 -0.64 -25.18 7.71
N SER A 390 -0.70 -23.86 7.67
CA SER A 390 0.19 -22.95 8.41
C SER A 390 -0.54 -21.66 8.76
N ASP A 391 -0.21 -21.06 9.88
CA ASP A 391 -0.82 -19.80 10.30
C ASP A 391 -0.34 -18.61 9.49
N ASN A 392 0.95 -18.60 9.10
CA ASN A 392 1.58 -17.41 8.51
C ASN A 392 2.35 -17.67 7.20
N ALA A 393 2.35 -18.88 6.68
CA ALA A 393 3.06 -19.17 5.42
C ALA A 393 2.54 -18.27 4.27
N THR A 394 3.44 -17.75 3.49
CA THR A 394 3.13 -16.99 2.27
C THR A 394 3.40 -17.80 0.99
N ASP A 395 4.15 -18.89 1.10
CA ASP A 395 4.33 -19.92 0.06
C ASP A 395 4.64 -21.27 0.70
N ILE A 396 4.19 -22.36 0.07
CA ILE A 396 4.46 -23.74 0.46
C ILE A 396 4.75 -24.53 -0.80
N VAL A 397 6.00 -25.01 -0.94
CA VAL A 397 6.54 -25.55 -2.21
C VAL A 397 7.05 -26.97 -2.01
N PRO A 398 6.32 -28.01 -2.43
CA PRO A 398 6.83 -29.37 -2.44
C PRO A 398 8.06 -29.52 -3.34
N SER A 399 9.00 -30.40 -2.92
CA SER A 399 10.11 -30.81 -3.79
C SER A 399 9.60 -31.66 -4.98
N PRO A 400 10.32 -31.70 -6.10
CA PRO A 400 9.91 -32.51 -7.27
C PRO A 400 9.67 -33.99 -6.97
N ASP A 401 10.40 -34.59 -6.04
CA ASP A 401 10.22 -35.96 -5.57
C ASP A 401 9.13 -36.09 -4.47
N GLU A 402 8.60 -34.95 -4.00
CA GLU A 402 7.60 -34.84 -2.92
C GLU A 402 8.04 -35.46 -1.59
N ARG A 403 9.32 -35.50 -1.30
CA ARG A 403 9.85 -35.96 0.00
C ARG A 403 10.05 -34.82 0.99
N TYR A 404 10.15 -33.58 0.48
CA TYR A 404 10.39 -32.37 1.26
C TYR A 404 9.42 -31.28 0.86
N VAL A 405 9.31 -30.27 1.72
CA VAL A 405 8.53 -29.06 1.46
C VAL A 405 9.30 -27.83 1.93
N ALA A 406 9.39 -26.82 1.09
CA ALA A 406 9.90 -25.51 1.46
C ALA A 406 8.75 -24.57 1.82
N ILE A 407 8.96 -23.74 2.83
CA ILE A 407 7.96 -22.83 3.37
C ILE A 407 8.58 -21.45 3.48
N HIS A 408 7.88 -20.45 2.94
CA HIS A 408 8.20 -19.05 3.17
C HIS A 408 7.28 -18.52 4.26
N GLU A 409 7.84 -18.23 5.43
CA GLU A 409 7.08 -17.69 6.55
C GLU A 409 7.82 -16.53 7.21
N ARG A 410 7.15 -15.40 7.39
CA ARG A 410 7.68 -14.20 8.06
C ARG A 410 9.08 -13.83 7.53
N PHE A 411 9.18 -13.78 6.20
CA PHE A 411 10.36 -13.45 5.41
C PHE A 411 11.42 -14.57 5.32
N HIS A 412 11.45 -15.52 6.24
CA HIS A 412 12.43 -16.61 6.26
C HIS A 412 12.00 -17.82 5.43
N VAL A 413 13.01 -18.52 4.92
CA VAL A 413 12.85 -19.79 4.22
C VAL A 413 13.10 -20.93 5.19
N HIS A 414 12.14 -21.82 5.25
CA HIS A 414 12.21 -23.05 6.05
C HIS A 414 12.04 -24.27 5.15
N VAL A 415 12.58 -25.39 5.58
CA VAL A 415 12.40 -26.67 4.91
C VAL A 415 12.07 -27.76 5.94
N ALA A 416 11.19 -28.68 5.55
CA ALA A 416 10.80 -29.84 6.35
C ALA A 416 10.63 -31.06 5.44
N PRO A 417 10.75 -32.30 5.94
CA PRO A 417 10.21 -33.46 5.24
C PRO A 417 8.73 -33.27 4.97
N PHE A 418 8.21 -33.79 3.85
CA PHE A 418 6.79 -33.64 3.52
C PHE A 418 5.95 -34.76 4.17
N PRO A 419 5.19 -34.47 5.24
CA PRO A 419 4.40 -35.49 5.94
C PRO A 419 3.17 -35.87 5.10
N LYS A 420 3.15 -37.09 4.59
CA LYS A 420 2.01 -37.64 3.84
C LYS A 420 1.21 -38.57 4.76
N THR A 421 0.36 -38.00 5.58
CA THR A 421 -0.39 -38.73 6.62
C THR A 421 -1.83 -39.05 6.22
N GLY A 422 -2.30 -38.55 5.07
CA GLY A 422 -3.71 -38.65 4.67
C GLY A 422 -4.63 -37.67 5.42
N GLN A 423 -4.09 -36.91 6.38
CA GLN A 423 -4.77 -35.87 7.13
C GLN A 423 -3.98 -34.55 7.04
N PRO A 424 -4.62 -33.40 7.18
CA PRO A 424 -3.92 -32.12 7.23
C PRO A 424 -2.94 -32.06 8.41
N VAL A 425 -1.69 -31.67 8.15
CA VAL A 425 -0.69 -31.43 9.20
C VAL A 425 -0.41 -29.93 9.27
N THR A 426 -0.47 -29.36 10.48
CA THR A 426 -0.05 -27.96 10.70
C THR A 426 1.47 -27.92 10.82
N ILE A 427 2.11 -27.06 10.04
CA ILE A 427 3.56 -26.86 10.05
C ILE A 427 3.91 -25.38 10.16
N GLY A 428 5.01 -25.10 10.87
CA GLY A 428 5.52 -23.74 11.05
C GLY A 428 6.76 -23.74 11.95
N PRO A 429 7.50 -22.63 12.04
CA PRO A 429 8.72 -22.54 12.84
C PRO A 429 8.52 -22.78 14.35
N ASN A 430 7.30 -22.64 14.82
CA ASN A 430 6.95 -22.85 16.24
C ASN A 430 6.38 -24.24 16.54
N GLU A 431 6.19 -25.06 15.50
CA GLU A 431 5.69 -26.43 15.65
C GLU A 431 6.87 -27.38 15.88
N ASN A 432 6.85 -28.10 16.98
CA ASN A 432 7.96 -28.98 17.38
C ASN A 432 7.71 -30.48 17.10
N GLU A 433 6.54 -30.79 16.55
CA GLU A 433 6.12 -32.20 16.32
C GLU A 433 6.81 -32.79 15.08
N TYR A 434 7.40 -31.97 14.24
CA TYR A 434 8.00 -32.38 12.98
C TYR A 434 9.29 -31.61 12.70
N PRO A 435 10.36 -32.24 12.19
CA PRO A 435 11.63 -31.57 11.98
C PRO A 435 11.51 -30.47 10.90
N MET A 436 11.83 -29.25 11.30
CA MET A 436 11.88 -28.10 10.43
C MET A 436 13.19 -27.34 10.64
N ALA A 437 13.82 -26.91 9.56
CA ALA A 437 15.02 -26.10 9.61
C ALA A 437 14.81 -24.77 8.88
N GLN A 438 15.28 -23.66 9.47
CA GLN A 438 15.43 -22.40 8.78
C GLN A 438 16.72 -22.45 7.95
N VAL A 439 16.61 -22.20 6.65
CA VAL A 439 17.73 -22.26 5.69
C VAL A 439 18.18 -20.91 5.20
N SER A 440 17.38 -19.87 5.32
CA SER A 440 17.81 -18.50 5.03
C SER A 440 18.30 -17.81 6.29
N ARG A 441 19.36 -17.01 6.17
CA ARG A 441 19.82 -16.10 7.23
C ARG A 441 18.86 -14.92 7.38
N ASP A 442 18.59 -14.26 6.25
CA ASP A 442 17.74 -13.10 6.15
C ASP A 442 16.39 -13.47 5.49
N ALA A 443 15.87 -12.65 4.60
CA ALA A 443 14.66 -12.97 3.84
C ALA A 443 14.96 -13.84 2.62
N GLY A 444 13.91 -14.43 2.04
CA GLY A 444 14.02 -15.17 0.78
C GLY A 444 12.71 -15.22 0.01
N PHE A 445 12.78 -14.92 -1.29
CA PHE A 445 11.63 -14.92 -2.19
C PHE A 445 11.84 -15.89 -3.35
N TYR A 446 10.75 -16.25 -4.04
CA TYR A 446 10.79 -17.08 -5.24
C TYR A 446 11.43 -18.45 -5.03
N LEU A 447 10.94 -19.15 -3.97
CA LEU A 447 11.39 -20.48 -3.60
C LEU A 447 11.21 -21.47 -4.75
N HIS A 448 12.27 -22.23 -5.06
CA HIS A 448 12.20 -23.32 -6.02
C HIS A 448 13.28 -24.38 -5.74
N TRP A 449 13.02 -25.58 -6.19
CA TRP A 449 13.88 -26.72 -5.96
C TRP A 449 14.75 -27.01 -7.20
N SER A 450 15.92 -27.61 -6.96
CA SER A 450 16.64 -28.30 -8.03
C SER A 450 15.83 -29.51 -8.54
N ALA A 451 16.04 -29.90 -9.78
CA ALA A 451 15.31 -31.00 -10.39
C ALA A 451 15.49 -32.35 -9.64
N ASP A 452 16.63 -32.53 -8.99
CA ASP A 452 16.99 -33.75 -8.21
C ASP A 452 16.48 -33.67 -6.75
N SER A 453 15.76 -32.59 -6.37
CA SER A 453 15.23 -32.35 -5.02
C SER A 453 16.28 -32.24 -3.91
N ARG A 454 17.56 -32.12 -4.24
CA ARG A 454 18.64 -32.04 -3.25
C ARG A 454 18.92 -30.62 -2.75
N ARG A 455 18.56 -29.61 -3.54
CA ARG A 455 18.90 -28.22 -3.29
C ARG A 455 17.68 -27.32 -3.37
N LEU A 456 17.58 -26.41 -2.42
CA LEU A 456 16.60 -25.34 -2.42
C LEU A 456 17.26 -24.02 -2.85
N TYR A 457 16.59 -23.25 -3.69
CA TYR A 457 16.98 -21.93 -4.14
C TYR A 457 15.99 -20.87 -3.69
N TRP A 458 16.47 -19.67 -3.44
CA TRP A 458 15.67 -18.46 -3.25
C TRP A 458 16.47 -17.24 -3.69
N SER A 459 15.83 -16.08 -3.76
CA SER A 459 16.52 -14.82 -4.05
C SER A 459 16.18 -13.73 -3.05
N LEU A 460 17.11 -12.81 -2.86
CA LEU A 460 16.90 -11.58 -2.09
C LEU A 460 17.55 -10.42 -2.86
N GLY A 461 16.72 -9.47 -3.33
CA GLY A 461 17.24 -8.41 -4.21
C GLY A 461 17.89 -8.98 -5.47
N PRO A 462 19.13 -8.57 -5.80
CA PRO A 462 19.86 -9.04 -6.97
C PRO A 462 20.68 -10.31 -6.73
N GLU A 463 20.50 -11.00 -5.62
CA GLU A 463 21.29 -12.15 -5.22
C GLU A 463 20.46 -13.43 -5.21
N LEU A 464 21.09 -14.51 -5.70
CA LEU A 464 20.57 -15.87 -5.67
C LEU A 464 21.26 -16.67 -4.56
N TYR A 465 20.45 -17.24 -3.68
CA TYR A 465 20.88 -18.11 -2.59
C TYR A 465 20.50 -19.55 -2.84
N GLN A 466 21.23 -20.45 -2.22
CA GLN A 466 20.94 -21.87 -2.28
C GLN A 466 21.31 -22.56 -0.97
N ARG A 467 20.69 -23.73 -0.70
CA ARG A 467 21.05 -24.60 0.41
C ARG A 467 20.88 -26.05 -0.01
N ASP A 468 21.90 -26.87 0.23
CA ASP A 468 21.81 -28.32 0.05
C ASP A 468 21.14 -28.95 1.27
N LEU A 469 20.27 -29.94 1.05
CA LEU A 469 19.61 -30.65 2.13
C LEU A 469 20.57 -31.47 2.98
N ALA A 470 21.70 -31.90 2.42
CA ALA A 470 22.77 -32.58 3.17
C ALA A 470 23.45 -31.68 4.21
N GLU A 471 23.36 -30.37 4.04
CA GLU A 471 23.84 -29.37 5.01
C GLU A 471 22.75 -28.95 6.01
N THR A 472 21.55 -29.49 5.87
CA THR A 472 20.38 -29.09 6.63
C THR A 472 19.91 -30.18 7.60
N PHE A 473 19.90 -31.45 7.14
CA PHE A 473 19.37 -32.58 7.90
C PHE A 473 20.37 -33.69 8.02
N ALA A 474 20.66 -34.10 9.27
CA ALA A 474 21.59 -35.22 9.56
C ALA A 474 21.13 -36.58 8.99
N PHE A 475 19.86 -36.75 8.73
CA PHE A 475 19.28 -37.95 8.12
C PHE A 475 19.27 -37.94 6.61
N PHE A 476 19.74 -36.86 6.00
CA PHE A 476 19.82 -36.77 4.53
C PHE A 476 21.07 -37.48 4.00
N GLU A 477 20.94 -38.14 2.88
CA GLU A 477 22.05 -38.84 2.24
C GLU A 477 23.18 -37.88 1.83
N GLY A 478 24.39 -38.13 2.32
CA GLY A 478 25.55 -37.27 2.12
C GLY A 478 25.73 -36.19 3.19
N ALA A 479 24.92 -36.19 4.25
CA ALA A 479 25.13 -35.28 5.37
C ALA A 479 26.48 -35.50 6.07
N SER A 480 27.16 -34.39 6.39
CA SER A 480 28.42 -34.38 7.12
C SER A 480 28.31 -33.53 8.39
N ALA A 481 29.08 -33.90 9.44
CA ALA A 481 29.10 -33.11 10.66
C ALA A 481 29.60 -31.66 10.47
N GLU A 482 30.41 -31.43 9.46
CA GLU A 482 30.90 -30.10 9.07
C GLU A 482 29.82 -29.30 8.33
N GLY A 483 29.15 -29.90 7.36
CA GLY A 483 28.05 -29.25 6.61
C GLY A 483 26.89 -28.85 7.50
N LEU A 484 26.52 -29.70 8.46
CA LEU A 484 25.43 -29.41 9.43
C LEU A 484 25.74 -28.26 10.40
N LYS A 485 26.99 -27.90 10.57
CA LYS A 485 27.43 -26.77 11.43
C LYS A 485 27.54 -25.46 10.60
N ALA A 486 27.50 -25.53 9.28
CA ALA A 486 27.60 -24.37 8.42
C ALA A 486 26.38 -23.47 8.62
N ALA A 487 26.62 -22.22 8.99
CA ALA A 487 25.57 -21.21 9.06
C ALA A 487 24.97 -20.96 7.68
N PRO A 488 23.73 -20.50 7.56
CA PRO A 488 23.18 -20.01 6.30
C PRO A 488 24.08 -18.91 5.69
N GLU A 489 24.24 -18.95 4.40
CA GLU A 489 25.07 -18.00 3.67
C GLU A 489 24.59 -16.55 3.88
N SER A 490 25.56 -15.64 4.13
CA SER A 490 25.29 -14.22 4.30
C SER A 490 25.34 -13.43 2.98
N GLU A 491 26.00 -14.01 1.95
CA GLU A 491 26.14 -13.42 0.63
C GLU A 491 25.67 -14.42 -0.41
N GLY A 492 24.81 -13.97 -1.32
CA GLY A 492 24.33 -14.75 -2.43
C GLY A 492 25.17 -14.57 -3.69
N LEU A 493 24.93 -15.39 -4.69
CA LEU A 493 25.49 -15.19 -6.02
C LEU A 493 24.80 -13.99 -6.69
N PHE A 494 25.58 -12.96 -7.04
CA PHE A 494 25.06 -11.78 -7.73
C PHE A 494 24.59 -12.13 -9.15
N ILE A 495 23.31 -11.91 -9.41
CA ILE A 495 22.66 -12.16 -10.70
C ILE A 495 22.05 -10.89 -11.31
N GLY A 496 22.21 -9.74 -10.64
CA GLY A 496 21.77 -8.43 -11.13
C GLY A 496 22.65 -7.87 -12.24
N PHE A 497 22.33 -6.67 -12.68
CA PHE A 497 23.08 -5.94 -13.70
C PHE A 497 22.87 -4.45 -13.57
N ARG A 498 23.64 -3.66 -14.32
CA ARG A 498 23.48 -2.21 -14.41
C ARG A 498 22.77 -1.83 -15.69
N ALA A 499 21.75 -0.98 -15.62
CA ALA A 499 20.97 -0.52 -16.75
C ALA A 499 21.12 1.00 -16.95
N PRO A 500 21.08 1.49 -18.19
CA PRO A 500 21.04 2.92 -18.48
C PRO A 500 19.67 3.48 -18.07
N THR A 501 19.67 4.71 -17.56
CA THR A 501 18.44 5.46 -17.27
C THR A 501 17.81 5.93 -18.57
N ALA A 502 16.53 5.65 -18.78
CA ALA A 502 15.78 6.19 -19.90
C ALA A 502 15.65 7.71 -19.74
N LYS A 503 16.08 8.46 -20.75
CA LYS A 503 16.03 9.92 -20.78
C LYS A 503 15.34 10.38 -22.05
N PRO A 504 14.48 11.42 -21.98
CA PRO A 504 13.98 12.08 -23.19
C PRO A 504 15.15 12.75 -23.95
N SER A 505 15.00 12.94 -25.24
CA SER A 505 15.97 13.65 -26.08
C SER A 505 15.40 14.98 -26.59
N GLY A 506 16.28 15.88 -26.98
CA GLY A 506 15.94 17.19 -27.52
C GLY A 506 15.76 18.26 -26.46
N ALA A 507 15.35 19.44 -26.89
CA ALA A 507 15.16 20.60 -26.06
C ALA A 507 13.75 21.17 -26.16
N VAL A 508 13.22 21.71 -25.06
CA VAL A 508 11.95 22.44 -24.99
C VAL A 508 12.20 23.77 -24.30
N ALA A 509 11.68 24.86 -24.87
CA ALA A 509 11.70 26.18 -24.25
C ALA A 509 10.27 26.64 -23.98
N LEU A 510 9.97 26.97 -22.73
CA LEU A 510 8.72 27.60 -22.30
C LEU A 510 8.96 29.08 -22.17
N VAL A 511 8.28 29.89 -22.95
CA VAL A 511 8.55 31.33 -23.05
C VAL A 511 7.38 32.17 -22.56
N GLY A 512 7.69 33.32 -21.92
CA GLY A 512 6.70 34.31 -21.53
C GLY A 512 5.98 34.06 -20.21
N ALA A 513 6.39 33.07 -19.41
CA ALA A 513 5.74 32.72 -18.15
C ALA A 513 6.10 33.67 -16.99
N ARG A 514 5.22 33.71 -16.01
CA ARG A 514 5.62 34.01 -14.63
C ARG A 514 6.21 32.75 -14.02
N VAL A 515 7.40 32.80 -13.43
CA VAL A 515 8.09 31.64 -12.86
C VAL A 515 8.31 31.83 -11.38
N ILE A 516 7.77 30.92 -10.56
CA ILE A 516 8.05 30.83 -9.13
C ILE A 516 9.16 29.79 -8.97
N THR A 517 10.37 30.24 -8.66
CA THR A 517 11.56 29.37 -8.68
C THR A 517 11.72 28.52 -7.42
N MET A 518 11.00 28.86 -6.35
CA MET A 518 11.17 28.29 -5.00
C MET A 518 12.58 28.50 -4.41
N ARG A 519 13.35 29.41 -4.98
CA ARG A 519 14.61 29.89 -4.43
C ARG A 519 14.34 31.11 -3.55
N GLY A 520 14.00 30.89 -2.29
CA GLY A 520 13.43 31.91 -1.42
C GLY A 520 12.11 32.44 -2.01
N ASP A 521 11.92 33.75 -2.01
CA ASP A 521 10.71 34.42 -2.50
C ASP A 521 10.83 34.87 -3.95
N GLU A 522 11.78 34.32 -4.73
CA GLU A 522 12.05 34.75 -6.09
C GLU A 522 10.91 34.41 -7.05
N VAL A 523 10.37 35.43 -7.69
CA VAL A 523 9.37 35.34 -8.76
C VAL A 523 9.88 36.10 -9.97
N LEU A 524 9.95 35.44 -11.12
CA LEU A 524 10.38 36.03 -12.38
C LEU A 524 9.15 36.27 -13.26
N GLU A 525 9.00 37.51 -13.72
CA GLU A 525 7.96 37.87 -14.70
C GLU A 525 8.53 37.79 -16.13
N ASN A 526 7.68 37.38 -17.11
CA ASN A 526 8.08 37.21 -18.50
C ASN A 526 9.39 36.41 -18.65
N ALA A 527 9.42 35.22 -18.03
CA ALA A 527 10.59 34.39 -18.00
C ALA A 527 10.55 33.23 -18.99
N THR A 528 11.73 32.72 -19.32
CA THR A 528 11.93 31.51 -20.12
C THR A 528 12.52 30.41 -19.28
N VAL A 529 11.98 29.18 -19.43
CA VAL A 529 12.52 27.95 -18.87
C VAL A 529 12.96 27.05 -20.02
N VAL A 530 14.22 26.65 -20.05
CA VAL A 530 14.77 25.70 -21.02
C VAL A 530 15.00 24.35 -20.37
N VAL A 531 14.52 23.31 -21.01
CA VAL A 531 14.71 21.91 -20.62
C VAL A 531 15.43 21.19 -21.75
N GLU A 532 16.57 20.57 -21.48
CA GLU A 532 17.30 19.71 -22.40
C GLU A 532 17.38 18.29 -21.82
N GLY A 533 16.94 17.32 -22.60
CA GLY A 533 16.79 15.97 -22.08
C GLY A 533 15.88 15.94 -20.85
N ASN A 534 16.41 15.51 -19.71
CA ASN A 534 15.68 15.46 -18.44
C ASN A 534 16.12 16.53 -17.41
N ARG A 535 16.76 17.62 -17.87
CA ARG A 535 17.27 18.71 -17.00
C ARG A 535 16.75 20.07 -17.39
N ILE A 536 16.43 20.89 -16.41
CA ILE A 536 16.26 22.33 -16.60
C ILE A 536 17.67 22.91 -16.73
N THR A 537 18.02 23.43 -17.90
CA THR A 537 19.36 23.97 -18.19
C THR A 537 19.44 25.48 -18.03
N ALA A 538 18.31 26.17 -18.17
CA ALA A 538 18.24 27.60 -17.93
C ALA A 538 16.86 28.05 -17.43
N VAL A 539 16.86 29.01 -16.50
CA VAL A 539 15.67 29.73 -16.02
C VAL A 539 16.05 31.19 -15.82
N GLY A 540 15.30 32.11 -16.38
CA GLY A 540 15.56 33.55 -16.20
C GLY A 540 14.64 34.43 -17.02
N PRO A 541 14.80 35.75 -16.93
CA PRO A 541 14.08 36.70 -17.80
C PRO A 541 14.23 36.35 -19.29
N ALA A 542 13.18 36.47 -20.07
CA ALA A 542 13.19 36.09 -21.50
C ALA A 542 14.29 36.78 -22.31
N SER A 543 14.72 37.96 -21.91
CA SER A 543 15.81 38.72 -22.57
C SER A 543 17.22 38.17 -22.24
N GLN A 544 17.34 37.29 -21.26
CA GLN A 544 18.63 36.78 -20.79
C GLN A 544 18.83 35.27 -21.04
N VAL A 545 17.76 34.56 -21.38
CA VAL A 545 17.81 33.12 -21.63
C VAL A 545 17.79 32.85 -23.14
N ALA A 546 18.87 32.30 -23.66
CA ALA A 546 18.95 31.86 -25.04
C ALA A 546 18.14 30.57 -25.25
N VAL A 547 17.30 30.54 -26.26
CA VAL A 547 16.59 29.33 -26.68
C VAL A 547 17.50 28.50 -27.59
N PRO A 548 17.81 27.22 -27.26
CA PRO A 548 18.64 26.38 -28.11
C PRO A 548 18.09 26.22 -29.53
N GLN A 549 18.95 26.18 -30.52
CA GLN A 549 18.57 25.90 -31.87
C GLN A 549 17.90 24.54 -32.00
N GLY A 550 16.72 24.49 -32.65
CA GLY A 550 15.95 23.24 -32.78
C GLY A 550 15.10 22.86 -31.55
N ALA A 551 15.09 23.69 -30.50
CA ALA A 551 14.22 23.46 -29.37
C ALA A 551 12.73 23.65 -29.77
N LYS A 552 11.85 22.81 -29.23
CA LYS A 552 10.42 22.99 -29.29
C LYS A 552 10.02 24.21 -28.44
N VAL A 553 9.63 25.29 -29.02
CA VAL A 553 9.19 26.49 -28.31
C VAL A 553 7.69 26.40 -28.01
N ILE A 554 7.32 26.61 -26.76
CA ILE A 554 5.94 26.63 -26.28
C ILE A 554 5.70 28.00 -25.63
N ASP A 555 4.79 28.78 -26.21
CA ASP A 555 4.35 30.03 -25.62
C ASP A 555 3.43 29.76 -24.44
N VAL A 556 3.83 30.23 -23.26
CA VAL A 556 3.11 30.10 -21.99
C VAL A 556 2.86 31.49 -21.37
N ALA A 557 2.76 32.53 -22.19
CA ALA A 557 2.44 33.86 -21.71
C ALA A 557 1.13 33.89 -20.91
N GLY A 558 1.12 34.65 -19.84
CA GLY A 558 -0.02 34.72 -18.90
C GLY A 558 -0.22 33.49 -18.00
N LYS A 559 0.66 32.50 -18.06
CA LYS A 559 0.67 31.31 -17.20
C LYS A 559 1.76 31.41 -16.14
N THR A 560 1.57 30.68 -15.04
CA THR A 560 2.59 30.56 -13.99
C THR A 560 3.21 29.16 -14.04
N ILE A 561 4.54 29.12 -14.07
CA ILE A 561 5.33 27.89 -13.90
C ILE A 561 5.84 27.86 -12.46
N MET A 562 5.73 26.70 -11.84
CA MET A 562 6.30 26.38 -10.53
C MET A 562 6.82 24.95 -10.52
N PRO A 563 7.72 24.58 -9.60
CA PRO A 563 8.08 23.17 -9.39
C PRO A 563 6.85 22.31 -9.12
N GLY A 564 6.90 21.08 -9.59
CA GLY A 564 5.83 20.12 -9.33
C GLY A 564 5.65 19.84 -7.83
N ILE A 565 4.41 19.56 -7.43
CA ILE A 565 4.06 19.23 -6.06
C ILE A 565 4.65 17.86 -5.71
N ILE A 566 5.21 17.75 -4.52
CA ILE A 566 5.69 16.49 -3.95
C ILE A 566 4.67 16.03 -2.91
N ASP A 567 4.01 14.90 -3.17
CA ASP A 567 3.19 14.22 -2.18
C ASP A 567 4.08 13.28 -1.36
N VAL A 568 4.26 13.55 -0.09
CA VAL A 568 5.14 12.78 0.80
C VAL A 568 4.43 11.59 1.47
N HIS A 569 3.14 11.39 1.21
CA HIS A 569 2.33 10.32 1.78
C HIS A 569 1.28 9.80 0.77
N ALA A 570 1.75 9.35 -0.38
CA ALA A 570 0.86 8.83 -1.42
C ALA A 570 0.46 7.37 -1.18
N HIS A 571 -0.81 7.06 -1.43
CA HIS A 571 -1.37 5.70 -1.42
C HIS A 571 -1.84 5.31 -2.83
N ILE A 572 -0.92 5.09 -3.74
CA ILE A 572 -1.24 4.64 -5.09
C ILE A 572 -1.12 3.12 -5.15
N GLY A 573 -2.24 2.46 -5.42
CA GLY A 573 -2.26 1.03 -5.70
C GLY A 573 -1.51 0.71 -6.99
N VAL A 574 -0.58 -0.23 -6.93
CA VAL A 574 0.23 -0.66 -8.10
C VAL A 574 -0.29 -1.94 -8.74
N GLY A 575 -1.55 -2.23 -8.57
CA GLY A 575 -2.21 -3.35 -9.21
C GLY A 575 -1.90 -4.72 -8.59
N ASN A 576 -2.65 -5.71 -9.02
CA ASN A 576 -2.54 -7.08 -8.54
C ASN A 576 -1.40 -7.84 -9.22
N SER A 577 -0.78 -8.77 -8.49
CA SER A 577 0.19 -9.74 -9.01
C SER A 577 1.41 -9.10 -9.70
N GLY A 578 1.82 -7.92 -9.24
CA GLY A 578 3.04 -7.26 -9.71
C GLY A 578 2.95 -6.64 -11.11
N ILE A 579 1.78 -6.58 -11.71
CA ILE A 579 1.55 -5.91 -12.99
C ILE A 579 1.10 -4.48 -12.75
N LEU A 580 1.80 -3.54 -13.37
CA LEU A 580 1.42 -2.14 -13.44
C LEU A 580 1.00 -1.84 -14.89
N ALA A 581 -0.21 -1.32 -15.07
CA ALA A 581 -0.66 -0.86 -16.38
C ALA A 581 0.19 0.31 -16.87
N ARG A 582 0.50 0.39 -18.17
CA ARG A 582 1.20 1.53 -18.77
C ARG A 582 0.43 2.82 -18.53
N GLU A 583 -0.86 2.75 -18.81
CA GLU A 583 -1.82 3.82 -18.62
C GLU A 583 -2.46 3.72 -17.24
N HIS A 584 -1.64 3.77 -16.19
CA HIS A 584 -2.13 3.70 -14.82
C HIS A 584 -2.78 5.02 -14.43
N TRP A 585 -4.12 5.07 -14.50
CA TRP A 585 -4.91 6.28 -14.29
C TRP A 585 -4.60 7.06 -12.99
N PRO A 586 -4.25 6.43 -11.84
CA PRO A 586 -3.89 7.20 -10.66
C PRO A 586 -2.66 8.10 -10.86
N PHE A 587 -1.71 7.71 -11.70
CA PHE A 587 -0.57 8.57 -12.05
C PHE A 587 -1.01 9.75 -12.91
N HIS A 588 -1.88 9.52 -13.89
CA HIS A 588 -2.41 10.59 -14.74
C HIS A 588 -3.21 11.60 -13.92
N VAL A 589 -4.04 11.14 -12.97
CA VAL A 589 -4.79 12.02 -12.06
C VAL A 589 -3.84 12.86 -11.22
N ASN A 590 -2.83 12.24 -10.58
CA ASN A 590 -1.86 12.99 -9.80
C ASN A 590 -1.13 14.05 -10.64
N LEU A 591 -0.69 13.70 -11.84
CA LEU A 591 -0.07 14.66 -12.78
C LEU A 591 -1.03 15.78 -13.17
N ALA A 592 -2.32 15.49 -13.40
CA ALA A 592 -3.32 16.51 -13.72
C ALA A 592 -3.53 17.51 -12.58
N PHE A 593 -3.31 17.09 -11.33
CA PHE A 593 -3.33 17.97 -10.16
C PHE A 593 -1.95 18.57 -9.81
N GLY A 594 -0.94 18.35 -10.64
CA GLY A 594 0.40 18.92 -10.48
C GLY A 594 1.32 18.15 -9.54
N VAL A 595 0.92 16.97 -9.07
CA VAL A 595 1.79 16.10 -8.27
C VAL A 595 2.73 15.35 -9.21
N THR A 596 4.02 15.70 -9.16
CA THR A 596 5.06 15.14 -10.04
C THR A 596 5.98 14.16 -9.34
N THR A 597 5.95 14.14 -8.02
CA THR A 597 6.80 13.27 -7.20
C THR A 597 6.00 12.72 -6.04
N MET A 598 6.14 11.43 -5.79
CA MET A 598 5.52 10.76 -4.65
C MET A 598 6.38 9.58 -4.20
N PRO A 599 6.42 9.26 -2.88
CA PRO A 599 7.06 8.06 -2.43
C PRO A 599 6.24 6.85 -2.89
N PHE A 600 6.90 5.86 -3.41
CA PHE A 600 6.29 4.58 -3.75
C PHE A 600 6.17 3.75 -2.46
N GLY A 601 5.14 4.06 -1.63
CA GLY A 601 4.81 3.28 -0.45
C GLY A 601 3.94 2.08 -0.81
N ARG A 602 4.15 0.94 -0.18
CA ARG A 602 3.20 -0.18 -0.31
C ARG A 602 1.81 0.26 0.15
N PRO A 603 0.74 -0.02 -0.61
CA PRO A 603 -0.63 0.35 -0.23
C PRO A 603 -1.16 -0.33 1.03
N ARG A 604 -0.38 -1.11 1.75
CA ARG A 604 -0.84 -1.94 2.87
C ARG A 604 -0.11 -1.75 4.21
N CYS A 605 0.59 -0.65 4.43
CA CYS A 605 1.10 -0.35 5.78
C CYS A 605 -0.02 -0.18 6.82
N CYS A 606 -1.26 0.09 6.40
CA CYS A 606 -2.41 0.21 7.30
C CYS A 606 -3.09 -1.12 7.62
N ASP A 607 -2.83 -2.19 6.87
CA ASP A 607 -3.50 -3.50 7.04
C ASP A 607 -2.63 -4.55 7.74
N MET A 608 -1.41 -4.21 8.15
CA MET A 608 -0.54 -5.11 8.90
C MET A 608 -0.52 -4.76 10.40
N PRO A 609 -0.71 -5.72 11.30
CA PRO A 609 -0.71 -5.46 12.75
C PRO A 609 0.66 -5.14 13.35
N PHE A 610 1.71 -4.99 12.55
CA PHE A 610 3.07 -4.74 13.03
C PHE A 610 3.78 -3.66 12.19
N CYS A 611 3.57 -2.40 12.55
CA CYS A 611 4.51 -1.33 12.25
C CYS A 611 5.48 -1.15 13.43
N SER A 612 6.35 -2.12 13.67
CA SER A 612 7.57 -1.95 14.47
C SER A 612 8.76 -2.39 13.61
N SER A 613 9.06 -1.60 12.58
CA SER A 613 10.24 -1.83 11.75
C SER A 613 11.47 -1.19 12.39
N THR A 614 12.56 -1.94 12.43
CA THR A 614 13.87 -1.44 12.84
C THR A 614 14.45 -0.50 11.77
N PRO A 615 15.44 0.36 12.10
CA PRO A 615 16.11 1.22 11.11
C PRO A 615 16.73 0.46 9.93
N GLU A 616 17.11 -0.81 10.10
CA GLU A 616 17.62 -1.68 9.03
C GLU A 616 16.52 -2.10 8.05
N GLU A 617 15.34 -2.42 8.54
CA GLU A 617 14.17 -2.75 7.70
C GLU A 617 13.71 -1.53 6.89
N TRP A 618 13.85 -0.33 7.43
CA TRP A 618 13.65 0.93 6.70
C TRP A 618 14.67 1.12 5.58
N LYS A 619 15.93 0.76 5.79
CA LYS A 619 16.96 0.80 4.73
C LYS A 619 16.64 -0.18 3.60
N ALA A 620 16.21 -1.38 3.91
CA ALA A 620 15.78 -2.37 2.91
C ALA A 620 14.54 -1.88 2.15
N MET A 621 13.56 -1.32 2.83
CA MET A 621 12.33 -0.77 2.24
C MET A 621 12.59 0.44 1.32
N VAL A 622 13.48 1.35 1.72
CA VAL A 622 13.88 2.51 0.90
C VAL A 622 14.66 2.05 -0.34
N SER A 623 15.49 0.99 -0.23
CA SER A 623 16.18 0.43 -1.39
C SER A 623 15.21 -0.26 -2.37
N GLU A 624 14.12 -0.85 -1.89
CA GLU A 624 13.04 -1.40 -2.74
C GLU A 624 12.27 -0.29 -3.49
N THR A 625 12.09 0.86 -2.86
CA THR A 625 11.30 1.96 -3.41
C THR A 625 12.01 2.68 -4.56
N VAL A 626 13.34 2.77 -4.49
CA VAL A 626 14.18 3.48 -5.48
C VAL A 626 14.39 2.70 -6.78
N ASN A 627 14.18 1.40 -6.78
CA ASN A 627 14.50 0.51 -7.91
C ASN A 627 13.28 -0.09 -8.63
N SER A 628 12.08 0.44 -8.44
CA SER A 628 10.95 0.12 -9.32
C SER A 628 11.31 0.54 -10.75
N PRO A 629 11.04 -0.29 -11.79
CA PRO A 629 11.27 0.10 -13.18
C PRO A 629 10.54 1.39 -13.57
N TRP A 630 9.64 1.87 -12.73
CA TRP A 630 8.86 3.09 -12.89
C TRP A 630 9.40 4.30 -12.11
N SER A 631 10.36 4.10 -11.19
CA SER A 631 11.13 5.21 -10.58
C SER A 631 12.16 5.83 -11.54
N VAL A 632 12.25 5.30 -12.76
CA VAL A 632 13.23 5.69 -13.79
C VAL A 632 12.77 6.85 -14.67
N VAL A 633 11.60 7.38 -14.46
CA VAL A 633 11.27 8.67 -15.04
C VAL A 633 11.25 9.68 -13.90
N PRO A 634 12.33 10.43 -13.66
CA PRO A 634 12.11 11.74 -13.12
C PRO A 634 11.39 12.48 -14.26
N PRO A 635 10.07 12.68 -14.20
CA PRO A 635 9.49 13.60 -15.11
C PRO A 635 10.05 14.97 -14.72
N VAL A 636 10.89 15.55 -15.52
CA VAL A 636 10.86 16.99 -15.63
C VAL A 636 9.52 17.30 -16.30
N PHE A 637 8.46 17.03 -15.58
CA PHE A 637 7.16 17.57 -15.92
C PHE A 637 7.13 18.97 -15.31
N ILE A 638 7.19 19.93 -16.19
CA ILE A 638 6.90 21.32 -15.93
C ILE A 638 5.54 21.36 -15.27
N GLY A 639 5.50 21.90 -14.07
CA GLY A 639 4.29 21.97 -13.25
C GLY A 639 3.07 22.45 -14.02
N SER A 640 1.92 22.05 -13.54
CA SER A 640 0.62 22.33 -14.13
C SER A 640 0.50 23.78 -14.59
N ILE A 641 0.12 23.98 -15.84
CA ILE A 641 -0.15 25.31 -16.38
C ILE A 641 -1.57 25.69 -15.92
N PHE A 642 -1.69 26.45 -14.85
CA PHE A 642 -2.96 26.97 -14.38
C PHE A 642 -3.43 28.12 -15.28
N SER A 643 -4.53 27.92 -16.02
CA SER A 643 -5.32 29.00 -16.56
C SER A 643 -6.15 29.63 -15.45
N ARG A 644 -6.39 30.95 -15.51
CA ARG A 644 -7.24 31.68 -14.56
C ARG A 644 -8.58 30.97 -14.37
N PRO A 645 -9.17 30.98 -13.16
CA PRO A 645 -10.48 30.37 -12.95
C PRO A 645 -11.52 31.07 -13.83
N CYS A 646 -12.29 30.28 -14.58
CA CYS A 646 -13.49 30.75 -15.26
C CYS A 646 -14.44 31.36 -14.23
N ARG A 647 -14.87 32.60 -14.44
CA ARG A 647 -16.00 33.19 -13.72
C ARG A 647 -17.23 32.31 -14.00
N PRO A 648 -18.05 32.01 -13.00
CA PRO A 648 -19.30 31.31 -13.24
C PRO A 648 -20.21 32.21 -14.10
N SER A 649 -20.50 31.78 -15.31
CA SER A 649 -21.56 32.33 -16.12
C SER A 649 -22.91 31.96 -15.51
N HIS A 650 -23.77 32.93 -15.30
CA HIS A 650 -25.13 32.77 -14.84
C HIS A 650 -25.86 31.67 -15.63
N MET A 651 -26.23 30.59 -14.98
CA MET A 651 -27.29 29.70 -15.45
C MET A 651 -28.63 30.33 -15.06
N GLN A 652 -29.32 30.95 -16.02
CA GLN A 652 -30.72 31.27 -15.92
C GLN A 652 -31.54 29.98 -15.91
N ARG A 653 -32.50 29.92 -14.99
CA ARG A 653 -33.52 28.88 -14.91
C ARG A 653 -34.43 28.91 -16.15
N SER A 654 -34.71 27.82 -16.73
CA SER A 654 -35.99 27.46 -17.35
C SER A 654 -36.33 26.02 -17.01
#